data_f8bcf75fe5efacb2d6f591cb570f856c
#
_entry.id   f8bcf75fe5efacb2d6f591cb570f856c
#
_cell.length_a   1.000
_cell.length_b   1.000
_cell.length_c   1.000
_cell.angle_alpha   90.00
_cell.angle_beta   90.00
_cell.angle_gamma   90.00
#
_symmetry.space_group_name_H-M   'P 1'
#
loop_
_entity.id
_entity.type
_entity.pdbx_description
1 polymer ?
#
loop_
_entity_poly.entity_id
_entity_poly.type
_entity_poly.pdbx_seq_one_letter_code
_entity_poly.pdbx_strand_id
1 'polypeptide(L)'
;MLVEAFETVFPSHDFGWRQSGSSSLGFCPFHNDKHQRSLSIYLNDRGEECWHCFAESIGGGLIDIVKRSGIPDTTSSEGANYWLVQHGFIQETEQQVAAGKRSRALREFWKWTNALLMESPEAAGLRSYIAGRHINVRTIPFAPIGYYPTVNEVEQWLHEHNYYELLESELIPERRHEPMVTGSLLMFYRHSYEEFGRIKIRNVFKEKEGNKVTMFLGRKLTKKESSGYFSWNMQGSPSEDAILVEGEFDVGALTSLVYDYDDSAVEPIYCFSGGGNLNYGIGILTNMGKKNLYVMPDNDDAGMDYAYKLADAFPQTFIIVPHDYKENDDPASWAADHTFDDLQAAYNARTPAFGWIGTKLADLAKDATIEEQSTIKTKLITYAKKLRPIDRELFLKSYGAISGVSLPALIEEVEDNSEIRYRKVLNESGYGIQMRIDTKNGTNWEQISNIIMETERDILLDAGDEDVERKIVLRVSLSTKSERLELTPDEYADDKKLYSSIVRLLGSRVWVKPRCMSFIRESCNLLSRNHLTDIPEELIYTHTGWRGERYISPTGFINADGFHKLNDVKVELPENPAYMRNYYLDDPPADLDFVKKLIREEVLKVFPYRVTLPYLAHIFWSPLAHFVPMAKPICLWVVGLTGSFKTSYTGLMASFFGNFKTGDFETWRSTTNAIEKNGYFVKDMPFVVDDYKGVDINQKALTSCIQNYGDRHGRGRMRADLNVGKTWYIRGNMISTAEDIPQGEASVLSRILLLKIPGRGDSGHLTKAQANANLLPGLTSKYIQFLCQRKLREHDYEAMLAERRTKFRAFHGRVAESLAANSIAWDAAAEFLGLEDLTSEYNAALQEILQTMNLSTRDEQAGFVFTATVGELLQSGQCFLEGYNGADDTEHPEGAKRIGWVTPNNVYLLGSLALAEVNKFRILMTGAPLKYTAGAIYDQLIHSGHVQRANNGNPTTIVKINKQAVRVLNFKRGVLEHYDEAPANSIKLDSGIVRDQQEGTEKNDLW
;
A
#
# COMPACT_ATOMS: atom_id res chain seq x y z
N MET A 1 31.98 -0.83 15.51
CA MET A 1 30.82 -0.41 16.33
C MET A 1 30.73 -1.21 17.62
N LEU A 2 30.64 -2.55 17.62
CA LEU A 2 30.49 -3.33 18.87
C LEU A 2 31.72 -3.26 19.80
N VAL A 3 32.96 -3.23 19.28
CA VAL A 3 34.18 -3.02 20.08
C VAL A 3 34.05 -1.72 20.87
N GLU A 4 33.74 -0.63 20.20
CA GLU A 4 33.56 0.70 20.79
C GLU A 4 32.42 0.72 21.83
N ALA A 5 31.32 0.00 21.53
CA ALA A 5 30.22 -0.13 22.47
C ALA A 5 30.62 -0.86 23.74
N PHE A 6 31.38 -1.96 23.65
CA PHE A 6 31.90 -2.65 24.81
C PHE A 6 32.83 -1.75 25.64
N GLU A 7 33.73 -1.02 25.03
CA GLU A 7 34.64 -0.09 25.70
C GLU A 7 33.92 1.09 26.38
N THR A 8 32.83 1.57 25.75
CA THR A 8 32.00 2.65 26.31
C THR A 8 31.14 2.16 27.48
N VAL A 9 30.57 0.96 27.36
CA VAL A 9 29.72 0.37 28.42
C VAL A 9 30.53 -0.08 29.63
N PHE A 10 31.75 -0.59 29.42
CA PHE A 10 32.62 -1.11 30.47
C PHE A 10 33.99 -0.39 30.48
N PRO A 11 34.07 0.90 30.79
CA PRO A 11 35.24 1.71 30.61
C PRO A 11 36.44 1.31 31.53
N SER A 12 36.18 0.55 32.58
CA SER A 12 37.21 0.06 33.52
C SER A 12 37.69 -1.35 33.21
N HIS A 13 37.13 -2.01 32.15
CA HIS A 13 37.48 -3.38 31.80
C HIS A 13 38.58 -3.39 30.74
N ASP A 14 39.67 -4.14 30.99
CA ASP A 14 40.72 -4.36 29.97
C ASP A 14 40.34 -5.55 29.08
N PHE A 15 39.81 -5.25 27.90
CA PHE A 15 39.39 -6.24 26.92
C PHE A 15 40.57 -6.97 26.26
N GLY A 16 41.78 -6.37 26.21
CA GLY A 16 42.94 -6.94 25.58
C GLY A 16 42.65 -7.44 24.16
N TRP A 17 41.94 -6.66 23.36
CA TRP A 17 41.50 -7.03 22.00
C TRP A 17 42.62 -7.58 21.11
N ARG A 18 42.33 -8.67 20.42
CA ARG A 18 43.18 -9.29 19.42
C ARG A 18 42.41 -9.66 18.17
N GLN A 19 42.92 -9.26 17.02
CA GLN A 19 42.31 -9.63 15.75
C GLN A 19 42.60 -11.09 15.41
N SER A 20 41.59 -11.86 15.01
CA SER A 20 41.69 -13.24 14.54
C SER A 20 40.83 -13.44 13.30
N GLY A 21 41.45 -13.33 12.13
CA GLY A 21 40.71 -13.31 10.85
C GLY A 21 39.81 -12.09 10.75
N SER A 22 38.53 -12.32 10.49
CA SER A 22 37.48 -11.30 10.44
C SER A 22 36.87 -10.97 11.80
N SER A 23 37.30 -11.64 12.89
CA SER A 23 36.74 -11.48 14.22
C SER A 23 37.69 -10.79 15.18
N SER A 24 37.15 -10.02 16.14
CA SER A 24 37.88 -9.46 17.27
C SER A 24 37.66 -10.31 18.52
N LEU A 25 38.72 -10.78 19.13
CA LEU A 25 38.67 -11.58 20.37
C LEU A 25 39.14 -10.74 21.57
N GLY A 26 38.38 -10.82 22.67
CA GLY A 26 38.67 -10.07 23.89
C GLY A 26 38.33 -10.83 25.18
N PHE A 27 38.75 -10.28 26.31
CA PHE A 27 38.29 -10.76 27.61
C PHE A 27 36.84 -10.33 27.84
N CYS A 28 36.02 -11.23 28.34
CA CYS A 28 34.59 -10.99 28.54
C CYS A 28 34.34 -10.21 29.85
N PRO A 29 33.57 -9.12 29.83
CA PRO A 29 33.25 -8.33 31.02
C PRO A 29 32.16 -8.97 31.91
N PHE A 30 31.46 -9.98 31.42
CA PHE A 30 30.32 -10.59 32.12
C PHE A 30 30.73 -11.70 33.09
N HIS A 31 32.00 -12.13 33.06
CA HIS A 31 32.57 -13.10 34.01
C HIS A 31 34.08 -12.85 34.21
N ASN A 32 34.68 -13.50 35.17
CA ASN A 32 36.09 -13.32 35.53
C ASN A 32 37.05 -13.99 34.52
N ASP A 33 37.26 -13.37 33.37
CA ASP A 33 38.05 -13.86 32.24
C ASP A 33 39.42 -13.16 32.22
N LYS A 34 40.44 -13.78 32.83
CA LYS A 34 41.79 -13.21 32.95
C LYS A 34 42.85 -13.91 32.09
N HIS A 35 42.54 -15.11 31.56
CA HIS A 35 43.55 -15.94 30.93
C HIS A 35 43.18 -16.45 29.53
N GLN A 36 41.93 -16.54 29.22
CA GLN A 36 41.41 -16.92 27.89
C GLN A 36 40.44 -15.87 27.35
N ARG A 37 40.65 -15.43 26.09
CA ARG A 37 39.73 -14.51 25.42
C ARG A 37 38.49 -15.29 24.97
N SER A 38 37.43 -15.26 25.76
CA SER A 38 36.20 -15.95 25.49
C SER A 38 35.18 -15.10 24.73
N LEU A 39 35.34 -13.78 24.67
CA LEU A 39 34.47 -12.87 23.94
C LEU A 39 34.91 -12.76 22.48
N SER A 40 34.04 -13.02 21.55
CA SER A 40 34.26 -12.86 20.10
C SER A 40 33.24 -11.88 19.52
N ILE A 41 33.73 -10.92 18.72
CA ILE A 41 32.89 -10.06 17.87
C ILE A 41 33.17 -10.46 16.43
N TYR A 42 32.12 -10.74 15.67
CA TYR A 42 32.16 -11.27 14.31
C TYR A 42 31.00 -10.77 13.48
N LEU A 43 31.08 -10.93 12.16
CA LEU A 43 29.94 -10.69 11.25
C LEU A 43 29.15 -11.99 11.06
N ASN A 44 27.83 -11.94 11.24
CA ASN A 44 26.96 -13.05 10.93
C ASN A 44 26.77 -13.24 9.42
N ASP A 45 26.02 -14.27 9.00
CA ASP A 45 25.75 -14.55 7.58
C ASP A 45 24.98 -13.42 6.84
N ARG A 46 24.41 -12.45 7.59
CA ARG A 46 23.74 -11.28 7.06
C ARG A 46 24.62 -10.04 7.00
N GLY A 47 25.90 -10.17 7.40
CA GLY A 47 26.84 -9.06 7.44
C GLY A 47 26.69 -8.12 8.64
N GLU A 48 25.93 -8.51 9.68
CA GLU A 48 25.71 -7.72 10.88
C GLU A 48 26.76 -8.08 11.94
N GLU A 49 27.29 -7.05 12.65
CA GLU A 49 28.19 -7.30 13.78
C GLU A 49 27.43 -7.95 14.95
N CYS A 50 27.90 -9.12 15.36
CA CYS A 50 27.39 -9.86 16.51
C CYS A 50 28.52 -10.18 17.47
N TRP A 51 28.20 -10.36 18.74
CA TRP A 51 29.14 -10.84 19.74
C TRP A 51 28.68 -12.14 20.39
N HIS A 52 29.62 -12.93 20.86
CA HIS A 52 29.36 -14.15 21.58
C HIS A 52 30.48 -14.42 22.61
N CYS A 53 30.10 -14.79 23.84
CA CYS A 53 30.97 -15.32 24.86
C CYS A 53 30.89 -16.82 24.88
N PHE A 54 31.98 -17.50 24.52
CA PHE A 54 32.03 -18.97 24.46
C PHE A 54 32.03 -19.63 25.84
N ALA A 55 32.43 -18.93 26.92
CA ALA A 55 32.46 -19.48 28.27
C ALA A 55 31.08 -19.53 28.90
N GLU A 56 30.26 -18.50 28.72
CA GLU A 56 28.93 -18.38 29.29
C GLU A 56 27.82 -18.73 28.28
N SER A 57 28.17 -19.01 27.03
CA SER A 57 27.22 -19.26 25.93
C SER A 57 26.17 -18.16 25.76
N ILE A 58 26.58 -16.90 25.98
CA ILE A 58 25.76 -15.70 25.80
C ILE A 58 26.23 -14.89 24.61
N GLY A 59 25.34 -14.18 23.96
CA GLY A 59 25.69 -13.36 22.80
C GLY A 59 24.55 -12.44 22.42
N GLY A 60 24.72 -11.74 21.29
CA GLY A 60 23.70 -10.85 20.76
C GLY A 60 24.25 -9.73 19.91
N GLY A 61 23.47 -8.66 19.82
CA GLY A 61 23.83 -7.41 19.12
C GLY A 61 24.17 -6.27 20.10
N LEU A 62 24.08 -5.06 19.60
CA LEU A 62 24.43 -3.82 20.31
C LEU A 62 23.55 -3.61 21.58
N ILE A 63 22.25 -3.87 21.46
CA ILE A 63 21.29 -3.73 22.55
C ILE A 63 21.62 -4.69 23.71
N ASP A 64 22.03 -5.92 23.40
CA ASP A 64 22.30 -6.96 24.39
C ASP A 64 23.52 -6.66 25.26
N ILE A 65 24.49 -5.88 24.75
CA ILE A 65 25.63 -5.39 25.52
C ILE A 65 25.14 -4.49 26.66
N VAL A 66 24.29 -3.52 26.31
CA VAL A 66 23.79 -2.52 27.25
C VAL A 66 22.83 -3.13 28.25
N LYS A 67 21.93 -4.02 27.82
CA LYS A 67 21.00 -4.74 28.72
C LYS A 67 21.71 -5.54 29.80
N ARG A 68 22.88 -6.06 29.52
CA ARG A 68 23.67 -6.89 30.44
C ARG A 68 24.72 -6.11 31.22
N SER A 69 24.82 -4.81 31.00
CA SER A 69 25.86 -3.95 31.58
C SER A 69 25.73 -3.66 33.07
N GLY A 70 24.51 -3.82 33.61
CA GLY A 70 24.19 -3.38 34.99
C GLY A 70 23.99 -1.86 35.12
N ILE A 71 23.97 -1.12 34.01
CA ILE A 71 23.66 0.31 34.03
C ILE A 71 22.19 0.48 34.47
N PRO A 72 21.86 1.39 35.40
CA PRO A 72 20.49 1.63 35.80
C PRO A 72 19.57 1.92 34.59
N ASP A 73 18.37 1.40 34.62
CA ASP A 73 17.30 1.59 33.61
C ASP A 73 17.61 1.02 32.21
N THR A 74 18.65 0.21 32.02
CA THR A 74 19.03 -0.37 30.73
C THR A 74 18.75 -1.88 30.60
N THR A 75 18.12 -2.49 31.58
CA THR A 75 17.77 -3.93 31.54
C THR A 75 16.72 -4.26 30.50
N SER A 76 15.92 -3.27 30.06
CA SER A 76 14.96 -3.36 28.98
C SER A 76 15.57 -3.00 27.63
N SER A 77 14.93 -3.43 26.54
CA SER A 77 15.37 -3.06 25.18
C SER A 77 15.20 -1.56 24.91
N GLU A 78 14.19 -0.93 25.51
CA GLU A 78 13.92 0.51 25.33
C GLU A 78 14.93 1.35 26.11
N GLY A 79 15.19 1.02 27.38
CA GLY A 79 16.22 1.68 28.17
C GLY A 79 17.62 1.51 27.57
N ALA A 80 17.93 0.31 27.05
CA ALA A 80 19.18 0.08 26.32
C ALA A 80 19.26 0.89 25.02
N ASN A 81 18.16 0.95 24.24
CA ASN A 81 18.11 1.79 23.05
C ASN A 81 18.26 3.29 23.40
N TYR A 82 17.56 3.77 24.42
CA TYR A 82 17.71 5.15 24.88
C TYR A 82 19.16 5.47 25.23
N TRP A 83 19.81 4.57 26.00
CA TRP A 83 21.23 4.74 26.34
C TRP A 83 22.11 4.79 25.09
N LEU A 84 21.87 3.90 24.12
CA LEU A 84 22.63 3.84 22.85
C LEU A 84 22.45 5.09 22.00
N VAL A 85 21.24 5.67 21.98
CA VAL A 85 20.96 6.94 21.29
C VAL A 85 21.72 8.10 21.99
N GLN A 86 21.67 8.18 23.32
CA GLN A 86 22.35 9.21 24.09
C GLN A 86 23.89 9.18 23.89
N HIS A 87 24.44 8.00 23.60
CA HIS A 87 25.87 7.80 23.37
C HIS A 87 26.25 7.73 21.88
N GLY A 88 25.30 8.02 20.98
CA GLY A 88 25.55 8.18 19.54
C GLY A 88 25.74 6.90 18.73
N PHE A 89 25.42 5.74 19.31
CA PHE A 89 25.51 4.44 18.62
C PHE A 89 24.34 4.15 17.68
N ILE A 90 23.16 4.74 17.93
CA ILE A 90 21.93 4.58 17.15
C ILE A 90 21.30 5.95 16.91
N GLN A 91 20.72 6.15 15.74
CA GLN A 91 19.87 7.31 15.44
C GLN A 91 18.40 6.88 15.57
N GLU A 92 17.64 7.57 16.41
CA GLU A 92 16.19 7.34 16.49
C GLU A 92 15.47 7.93 15.28
N THR A 93 14.50 7.18 14.76
CA THR A 93 13.53 7.71 13.82
C THR A 93 12.50 8.61 14.55
N GLU A 94 11.90 9.58 13.85
CA GLU A 94 10.86 10.45 14.45
C GLU A 94 9.69 9.64 15.05
N GLN A 95 9.34 8.49 14.47
CA GLN A 95 8.31 7.60 15.00
C GLN A 95 8.72 6.92 16.31
N GLN A 96 9.96 6.49 16.44
CA GLN A 96 10.49 5.92 17.70
C GLN A 96 10.54 6.95 18.80
N VAL A 97 10.95 8.19 18.48
CA VAL A 97 10.92 9.31 19.42
C VAL A 97 9.48 9.64 19.87
N ALA A 98 8.52 9.62 18.96
CA ALA A 98 7.11 9.85 19.26
C ALA A 98 6.53 8.73 20.13
N ALA A 99 6.82 7.45 19.82
CA ALA A 99 6.39 6.30 20.62
C ALA A 99 6.99 6.34 22.03
N GLY A 100 8.27 6.64 22.17
CA GLY A 100 8.94 6.79 23.46
C GLY A 100 8.37 7.93 24.29
N LYS A 101 8.05 9.08 23.67
CA LYS A 101 7.35 10.19 24.34
C LYS A 101 5.97 9.78 24.82
N ARG A 102 5.19 9.05 23.97
CA ARG A 102 3.86 8.55 24.33
C ARG A 102 3.93 7.58 25.52
N SER A 103 4.83 6.59 25.51
CA SER A 103 5.00 5.63 26.60
C SER A 103 5.38 6.31 27.92
N ARG A 104 6.27 7.30 27.88
CA ARG A 104 6.62 8.09 29.06
C ARG A 104 5.43 8.85 29.60
N ALA A 105 4.71 9.56 28.75
CA ALA A 105 3.53 10.34 29.11
C ALA A 105 2.43 9.46 29.73
N LEU A 106 2.16 8.27 29.16
CA LEU A 106 1.20 7.32 29.72
C LEU A 106 1.66 6.73 31.05
N ARG A 107 2.97 6.54 31.26
CA ARG A 107 3.52 6.10 32.53
C ARG A 107 3.38 7.16 33.61
N GLU A 108 3.58 8.44 33.30
CA GLU A 108 3.33 9.55 34.21
C GLU A 108 1.83 9.70 34.51
N PHE A 109 0.99 9.53 33.52
CA PHE A 109 -0.46 9.51 33.68
C PHE A 109 -0.92 8.36 34.59
N TRP A 110 -0.37 7.15 34.40
CA TRP A 110 -0.62 6.03 35.29
C TRP A 110 -0.20 6.36 36.72
N LYS A 111 1.02 6.86 36.95
CA LYS A 111 1.49 7.23 38.31
C LYS A 111 0.58 8.20 38.98
N TRP A 112 0.14 9.26 38.26
CA TRP A 112 -0.78 10.27 38.78
C TRP A 112 -2.14 9.66 39.12
N THR A 113 -2.76 8.91 38.25
CA THR A 113 -4.09 8.31 38.46
C THR A 113 -4.04 7.18 39.50
N ASN A 114 -2.91 6.49 39.64
CA ASN A 114 -2.69 5.50 40.69
C ASN A 114 -2.56 6.17 42.06
N ALA A 115 -1.84 7.27 42.15
CA ALA A 115 -1.76 8.09 43.40
C ALA A 115 -3.15 8.60 43.78
N LEU A 116 -3.97 9.10 42.80
CA LEU A 116 -5.35 9.49 43.07
C LEU A 116 -6.19 8.29 43.55
N LEU A 117 -6.00 7.10 43.01
CA LEU A 117 -6.69 5.90 43.49
C LEU A 117 -6.35 5.61 44.95
N MET A 118 -5.12 5.84 45.37
CA MET A 118 -4.67 5.57 46.73
C MET A 118 -5.12 6.67 47.74
N GLU A 119 -5.00 7.92 47.38
CA GLU A 119 -5.05 9.07 48.30
C GLU A 119 -6.38 9.80 48.25
N SER A 120 -7.05 9.87 47.08
CA SER A 120 -8.27 10.66 46.94
C SER A 120 -9.45 10.08 47.73
N PRO A 121 -10.19 10.90 48.49
CA PRO A 121 -11.42 10.47 49.15
C PRO A 121 -12.50 9.98 48.19
N GLU A 122 -12.57 10.57 46.99
CA GLU A 122 -13.51 10.22 45.91
C GLU A 122 -13.28 8.79 45.40
N ALA A 123 -12.06 8.30 45.49
CA ALA A 123 -11.68 6.93 45.08
C ALA A 123 -11.94 5.87 46.17
N ALA A 124 -12.43 6.25 47.37
CA ALA A 124 -12.66 5.34 48.50
C ALA A 124 -13.60 4.18 48.11
N GLY A 125 -14.63 4.46 47.30
CA GLY A 125 -15.55 3.42 46.78
C GLY A 125 -14.86 2.42 45.87
N LEU A 126 -13.91 2.84 45.04
CA LEU A 126 -13.13 1.94 44.21
C LEU A 126 -12.18 1.07 45.01
N ARG A 127 -11.51 1.61 46.03
CA ARG A 127 -10.67 0.84 46.95
C ARG A 127 -11.49 -0.23 47.68
N SER A 128 -12.68 0.12 48.13
CA SER A 128 -13.61 -0.85 48.77
C SER A 128 -14.06 -1.93 47.77
N TYR A 129 -14.31 -1.55 46.52
CA TYR A 129 -14.65 -2.51 45.47
C TYR A 129 -13.51 -3.48 45.18
N ILE A 130 -12.26 -2.96 45.07
CA ILE A 130 -11.07 -3.80 44.85
C ILE A 130 -10.85 -4.75 46.02
N ALA A 131 -10.96 -4.26 47.28
CA ALA A 131 -10.85 -5.10 48.48
C ALA A 131 -11.96 -6.17 48.54
N GLY A 132 -13.20 -5.80 48.11
CA GLY A 132 -14.31 -6.76 47.98
C GLY A 132 -14.14 -7.83 46.90
N ARG A 133 -13.14 -7.71 46.06
CA ARG A 133 -12.69 -8.71 45.07
C ARG A 133 -11.51 -9.54 45.59
N HIS A 134 -11.28 -9.54 46.87
CA HIS A 134 -10.21 -10.28 47.56
C HIS A 134 -8.78 -9.93 47.12
N ILE A 135 -8.60 -8.66 46.69
CA ILE A 135 -7.31 -8.13 46.29
C ILE A 135 -6.72 -7.30 47.43
N ASN A 136 -5.51 -7.62 47.83
CA ASN A 136 -4.79 -6.90 48.85
C ASN A 136 -4.53 -5.46 48.40
N VAL A 137 -5.09 -4.47 49.12
CA VAL A 137 -4.92 -3.06 48.75
C VAL A 137 -3.46 -2.57 48.76
N ARG A 138 -2.54 -3.29 49.47
CA ARG A 138 -1.11 -2.98 49.47
C ARG A 138 -0.46 -3.24 48.09
N THR A 139 -1.09 -4.04 47.21
CA THR A 139 -0.56 -4.30 45.89
C THR A 139 -0.92 -3.18 44.87
N ILE A 140 -1.87 -2.30 45.19
CA ILE A 140 -2.35 -1.23 44.29
C ILE A 140 -1.22 -0.28 43.81
N PRO A 141 -0.24 0.12 44.64
CA PRO A 141 0.84 1.00 44.18
C PRO A 141 1.70 0.40 43.04
N PHE A 142 1.70 -0.92 42.89
CA PHE A 142 2.48 -1.65 41.91
C PHE A 142 1.64 -2.10 40.70
N ALA A 143 0.31 -1.97 40.82
CA ALA A 143 -0.62 -2.41 39.76
C ALA A 143 -0.80 -1.36 38.68
N PRO A 144 -0.94 -1.75 37.40
CA PRO A 144 -1.23 -0.82 36.29
C PRO A 144 -2.72 -0.43 36.30
N ILE A 145 -3.18 0.12 37.41
CA ILE A 145 -4.55 0.63 37.61
C ILE A 145 -4.53 2.06 38.11
N GLY A 146 -5.63 2.77 37.96
CA GLY A 146 -5.76 4.14 38.42
C GLY A 146 -7.23 4.56 38.60
N TYR A 147 -7.44 5.75 39.14
CA TYR A 147 -8.72 6.41 39.27
C TYR A 147 -8.85 7.51 38.21
N TYR A 148 -9.90 7.48 37.39
CA TYR A 148 -10.17 8.54 36.43
C TYR A 148 -10.96 9.67 37.14
N PRO A 149 -10.36 10.84 37.37
CA PRO A 149 -11.06 11.95 38.03
C PRO A 149 -12.08 12.59 37.08
N THR A 150 -12.31 13.86 37.15
CA THR A 150 -13.12 14.58 36.16
C THR A 150 -12.34 14.79 34.84
N VAL A 151 -13.06 14.93 33.72
CA VAL A 151 -12.44 15.26 32.42
C VAL A 151 -11.62 16.55 32.49
N ASN A 152 -12.14 17.59 33.18
CA ASN A 152 -11.43 18.86 33.33
C ASN A 152 -10.09 18.71 34.08
N GLU A 153 -10.03 17.84 35.11
CA GLU A 153 -8.77 17.58 35.83
C GLU A 153 -7.76 16.84 34.92
N VAL A 154 -8.24 15.91 34.08
CA VAL A 154 -7.38 15.25 33.09
C VAL A 154 -6.87 16.24 32.05
N GLU A 155 -7.73 17.10 31.50
CA GLU A 155 -7.33 18.15 30.55
C GLU A 155 -6.31 19.11 31.20
N GLN A 156 -6.55 19.55 32.42
CA GLN A 156 -5.61 20.40 33.15
C GLN A 156 -4.25 19.69 33.31
N TRP A 157 -4.25 18.44 33.75
CA TRP A 157 -3.02 17.64 33.90
C TRP A 157 -2.25 17.55 32.59
N LEU A 158 -2.95 17.28 31.46
CA LEU A 158 -2.34 17.20 30.13
C LEU A 158 -1.68 18.52 29.71
N HIS A 159 -2.31 19.65 29.98
CA HIS A 159 -1.74 20.96 29.69
C HIS A 159 -0.53 21.30 30.59
N GLU A 160 -0.61 21.02 31.88
CA GLU A 160 0.49 21.29 32.84
C GLU A 160 1.76 20.48 32.50
N HIS A 161 1.61 19.26 31.92
CA HIS A 161 2.72 18.39 31.55
C HIS A 161 3.11 18.47 30.07
N ASN A 162 2.49 19.34 29.29
CA ASN A 162 2.69 19.50 27.85
C ASN A 162 2.42 18.20 27.03
N TYR A 163 1.40 17.42 27.45
CA TYR A 163 0.99 16.17 26.79
C TYR A 163 -0.36 16.27 26.08
N TYR A 164 -0.99 17.44 26.03
CA TYR A 164 -2.33 17.62 25.49
C TYR A 164 -2.41 17.13 24.02
N GLU A 165 -1.59 17.69 23.14
CA GLU A 165 -1.56 17.32 21.71
C GLU A 165 -1.20 15.84 21.49
N LEU A 166 -0.47 15.24 22.42
CA LEU A 166 0.00 13.86 22.31
C LEU A 166 -1.07 12.84 22.74
N LEU A 167 -1.83 13.11 23.78
CA LEU A 167 -2.70 12.14 24.47
C LEU A 167 -4.17 12.54 24.52
N GLU A 168 -4.58 13.74 24.08
CA GLU A 168 -5.99 14.17 24.09
C GLU A 168 -6.92 13.10 23.52
N SER A 169 -6.61 12.62 22.31
CA SER A 169 -7.44 11.63 21.61
C SER A 169 -7.51 10.27 22.29
N GLU A 170 -6.60 9.97 23.21
CA GLU A 170 -6.54 8.71 23.95
C GLU A 170 -7.14 8.80 25.34
N LEU A 171 -7.04 9.95 26.00
CA LEU A 171 -7.39 10.11 27.41
C LEU A 171 -8.68 10.92 27.62
N ILE A 172 -9.07 11.77 26.68
CA ILE A 172 -10.29 12.56 26.78
C ILE A 172 -11.42 11.83 26.05
N PRO A 173 -12.51 11.43 26.75
CA PRO A 173 -13.64 10.76 26.11
C PRO A 173 -14.50 11.75 25.31
N GLU A 174 -15.27 11.26 24.35
CA GLU A 174 -16.34 12.05 23.73
C GLU A 174 -17.32 12.51 24.80
N ARG A 175 -17.84 13.75 24.71
CA ARG A 175 -18.76 14.35 25.69
C ARG A 175 -19.90 13.45 26.13
N ARG A 176 -20.46 12.63 25.24
CA ARG A 176 -21.51 11.67 25.55
C ARG A 176 -21.06 10.53 26.48
N HIS A 177 -19.78 10.23 26.56
CA HIS A 177 -19.19 9.17 27.38
C HIS A 177 -18.61 9.70 28.69
N GLU A 178 -18.43 11.00 28.82
CA GLU A 178 -17.87 11.64 30.02
C GLU A 178 -18.51 11.18 31.34
N PRO A 179 -19.88 11.11 31.45
CA PRO A 179 -20.51 10.64 32.69
C PRO A 179 -20.22 9.16 32.99
N MET A 180 -19.80 8.36 31.98
CA MET A 180 -19.50 6.94 32.18
C MET A 180 -18.04 6.71 32.58
N VAL A 181 -17.17 7.65 32.24
CA VAL A 181 -15.71 7.56 32.46
C VAL A 181 -15.31 8.17 33.82
N THR A 182 -15.89 9.30 34.17
CA THR A 182 -15.63 9.98 35.47
C THR A 182 -15.93 9.04 36.65
N GLY A 183 -14.97 8.92 37.55
CA GLY A 183 -15.07 8.08 38.75
C GLY A 183 -14.78 6.59 38.48
N SER A 184 -14.31 6.24 37.29
CA SER A 184 -14.07 4.84 36.91
C SER A 184 -12.68 4.35 37.31
N LEU A 185 -12.56 3.01 37.43
CA LEU A 185 -11.27 2.32 37.51
C LEU A 185 -10.63 2.27 36.11
N LEU A 186 -9.40 2.72 36.04
CA LEU A 186 -8.53 2.56 34.88
C LEU A 186 -7.71 1.27 34.98
N MET A 187 -7.56 0.55 33.88
CA MET A 187 -6.72 -0.64 33.77
C MET A 187 -5.85 -0.50 32.53
N PHE A 188 -4.54 -0.42 32.73
CA PHE A 188 -3.57 -0.15 31.68
C PHE A 188 -3.04 -1.46 31.10
N TYR A 189 -3.40 -1.79 29.89
CA TYR A 189 -2.87 -2.92 29.13
C TYR A 189 -1.51 -2.56 28.52
N ARG A 190 -0.66 -3.55 28.33
CA ARG A 190 0.72 -3.38 27.87
C ARG A 190 1.03 -4.23 26.64
N HIS A 191 1.92 -3.73 25.79
CA HIS A 191 2.53 -4.49 24.69
C HIS A 191 3.87 -5.10 25.10
N SER A 192 4.58 -4.44 26.00
CA SER A 192 5.80 -4.90 26.66
C SER A 192 5.82 -4.45 28.12
N TYR A 193 6.85 -4.79 28.88
CA TYR A 193 6.99 -4.30 30.26
C TYR A 193 7.01 -2.78 30.38
N GLU A 194 7.39 -2.07 29.34
CA GLU A 194 7.59 -0.63 29.35
C GLU A 194 6.60 0.13 28.48
N GLU A 195 5.92 -0.54 27.57
CA GLU A 195 5.01 0.08 26.61
C GLU A 195 3.54 -0.15 26.98
N PHE A 196 2.85 0.93 27.33
CA PHE A 196 1.40 0.90 27.49
C PHE A 196 0.70 0.85 26.13
N GLY A 197 -0.22 -0.11 26.01
CA GLY A 197 -1.13 -0.24 24.88
C GLY A 197 -2.39 0.59 25.07
N ARG A 198 -3.49 -0.08 25.45
CA ARG A 198 -4.80 0.53 25.68
C ARG A 198 -5.12 0.68 27.16
N ILE A 199 -6.00 1.62 27.45
CA ILE A 199 -6.59 1.78 28.77
C ILE A 199 -8.04 1.30 28.72
N LYS A 200 -8.37 0.29 29.53
CA LYS A 200 -9.74 -0.17 29.75
C LYS A 200 -10.28 0.53 30.98
N ILE A 201 -11.49 1.00 30.92
CA ILE A 201 -12.19 1.55 32.09
C ILE A 201 -13.27 0.60 32.55
N ARG A 202 -13.51 0.59 33.86
CA ARG A 202 -14.66 -0.07 34.48
C ARG A 202 -15.31 0.88 35.49
N ASN A 203 -16.53 1.30 35.17
CA ASN A 203 -17.33 2.06 36.11
C ASN A 203 -18.14 1.11 36.99
N VAL A 204 -17.71 0.96 38.25
CA VAL A 204 -18.30 0.02 39.20
C VAL A 204 -19.59 0.53 39.85
N PHE A 205 -19.89 1.82 39.67
CA PHE A 205 -21.08 2.46 40.25
C PHE A 205 -22.24 2.61 39.26
N LYS A 206 -22.00 2.28 37.98
CA LYS A 206 -23.03 2.35 36.93
C LYS A 206 -23.19 1.00 36.24
N GLU A 207 -24.43 0.67 35.95
CA GLU A 207 -24.80 -0.57 35.28
C GLU A 207 -25.54 -0.27 33.96
N LYS A 208 -25.28 -1.09 32.96
CA LYS A 208 -26.00 -1.11 31.71
C LYS A 208 -26.49 -2.55 31.48
N GLU A 209 -27.80 -2.73 31.38
CA GLU A 209 -28.41 -4.04 31.17
C GLU A 209 -28.00 -5.10 32.25
N GLY A 210 -27.88 -4.65 33.51
CA GLY A 210 -27.49 -5.51 34.64
C GLY A 210 -25.98 -5.74 34.82
N ASN A 211 -25.15 -5.24 33.90
CA ASN A 211 -23.70 -5.39 33.93
C ASN A 211 -22.98 -4.07 34.23
N LYS A 212 -21.84 -4.12 34.89
CA LYS A 212 -20.99 -2.96 35.13
C LYS A 212 -20.51 -2.36 33.80
N VAL A 213 -20.51 -1.04 33.65
CA VAL A 213 -20.06 -0.37 32.45
C VAL A 213 -18.55 -0.59 32.28
N THR A 214 -18.20 -1.24 31.16
CA THR A 214 -16.83 -1.52 30.78
C THR A 214 -16.61 -1.07 29.34
N MET A 215 -15.56 -0.28 29.08
CA MET A 215 -15.21 0.17 27.74
C MET A 215 -13.70 0.48 27.64
N PHE A 216 -13.20 0.64 26.43
CA PHE A 216 -11.85 1.16 26.22
C PHE A 216 -11.89 2.69 26.08
N LEU A 217 -10.91 3.36 26.67
CA LEU A 217 -10.71 4.80 26.53
C LEU A 217 -10.06 5.11 25.17
N GLY A 218 -10.43 6.24 24.58
CA GLY A 218 -9.87 6.71 23.31
C GLY A 218 -10.59 6.23 22.04
N ARG A 219 -9.96 6.52 20.90
CA ARG A 219 -10.44 6.21 19.54
C ARG A 219 -10.58 4.69 19.29
N LYS A 220 -11.46 4.27 18.35
CA LYS A 220 -11.44 2.90 17.81
C LYS A 220 -10.08 2.64 17.15
N LEU A 221 -9.29 1.78 17.75
CA LEU A 221 -8.01 1.32 17.24
C LEU A 221 -8.17 0.07 16.36
N THR A 222 -7.20 -0.22 15.51
CA THR A 222 -7.13 -1.48 14.77
C THR A 222 -7.01 -2.68 15.72
N LYS A 223 -7.28 -3.90 15.25
CA LYS A 223 -7.13 -5.13 16.06
C LYS A 223 -5.71 -5.26 16.65
N LYS A 224 -4.68 -4.85 15.93
CA LYS A 224 -3.28 -4.89 16.37
C LYS A 224 -3.02 -3.89 17.48
N GLU A 225 -3.50 -2.65 17.34
CA GLU A 225 -3.37 -1.59 18.36
C GLU A 225 -4.25 -1.82 19.59
N SER A 226 -5.32 -2.63 19.47
CA SER A 226 -6.25 -2.94 20.55
C SER A 226 -5.86 -4.14 21.40
N SER A 227 -4.79 -4.84 21.07
CA SER A 227 -4.31 -6.03 21.80
C SER A 227 -3.28 -5.65 22.85
N GLY A 228 -3.19 -6.43 23.88
CA GLY A 228 -2.24 -6.23 24.96
C GLY A 228 -2.47 -7.27 26.06
N TYR A 229 -1.52 -7.38 26.97
CA TYR A 229 -1.68 -8.16 28.17
C TYR A 229 -1.85 -7.27 29.40
N PHE A 230 -2.46 -7.80 30.42
CA PHE A 230 -2.57 -7.18 31.72
C PHE A 230 -1.89 -8.10 32.76
N SER A 231 -1.06 -7.52 33.60
CA SER A 231 -0.46 -8.16 34.79
C SER A 231 -0.54 -7.17 35.92
N TRP A 232 -0.82 -7.63 37.14
CA TRP A 232 -0.95 -6.76 38.32
C TRP A 232 0.36 -6.12 38.77
N ASN A 233 1.51 -6.69 38.39
CA ASN A 233 2.82 -6.19 38.72
C ASN A 233 3.51 -5.49 37.56
N MET A 234 3.95 -4.24 37.76
CA MET A 234 4.66 -3.42 36.74
C MET A 234 6.13 -3.82 36.55
N GLN A 235 6.75 -4.52 37.49
CA GLN A 235 8.18 -4.88 37.40
C GLN A 235 8.46 -5.99 36.39
N GLY A 236 7.43 -6.75 35.98
CA GLY A 236 7.58 -7.91 35.11
C GLY A 236 8.21 -9.11 35.83
N SER A 237 8.33 -10.23 35.15
CA SER A 237 8.93 -11.44 35.69
C SER A 237 9.95 -12.03 34.72
N PRO A 238 11.19 -12.36 35.15
CA PRO A 238 12.21 -13.01 34.34
C PRO A 238 11.90 -14.50 34.08
N SER A 239 10.89 -15.09 34.75
CA SER A 239 10.52 -16.49 34.59
C SER A 239 10.17 -16.83 33.13
N GLU A 240 10.56 -18.05 32.69
CA GLU A 240 10.13 -18.60 31.40
C GLU A 240 8.68 -19.11 31.41
N ASP A 241 8.06 -19.17 32.59
CA ASP A 241 6.70 -19.57 32.81
C ASP A 241 5.74 -18.37 32.77
N ALA A 242 4.48 -18.61 32.36
CA ALA A 242 3.40 -17.63 32.45
C ALA A 242 2.14 -18.29 32.96
N ILE A 243 1.54 -17.73 34.03
CA ILE A 243 0.22 -18.12 34.53
C ILE A 243 -0.82 -17.25 33.85
N LEU A 244 -1.82 -17.85 33.25
CA LEU A 244 -2.89 -17.18 32.53
C LEU A 244 -4.24 -17.38 33.21
N VAL A 245 -4.98 -16.29 33.33
CA VAL A 245 -6.36 -16.28 33.83
C VAL A 245 -7.23 -15.45 32.87
N GLU A 246 -8.55 -15.46 33.02
CA GLU A 246 -9.45 -14.80 32.07
C GLU A 246 -9.64 -13.32 32.36
N GLY A 247 -9.67 -12.92 33.64
CA GLY A 247 -10.00 -11.57 34.07
C GLY A 247 -8.89 -10.80 34.76
N GLU A 248 -9.00 -9.47 34.73
CA GLU A 248 -8.04 -8.57 35.37
C GLU A 248 -8.07 -8.69 36.90
N PHE A 249 -9.24 -8.98 37.46
CA PHE A 249 -9.39 -9.16 38.92
C PHE A 249 -8.86 -10.51 39.40
N ASP A 250 -8.89 -11.55 38.55
CA ASP A 250 -8.29 -12.82 38.82
C ASP A 250 -6.78 -12.71 38.90
N VAL A 251 -6.17 -11.93 37.98
CA VAL A 251 -4.76 -11.56 38.06
C VAL A 251 -4.45 -10.88 39.39
N GLY A 252 -5.29 -9.92 39.81
CA GLY A 252 -5.07 -9.18 41.05
C GLY A 252 -5.21 -10.05 42.30
N ALA A 253 -6.20 -10.93 42.35
CA ALA A 253 -6.44 -11.81 43.50
C ALA A 253 -5.31 -12.85 43.67
N LEU A 254 -4.91 -13.52 42.58
CA LEU A 254 -3.81 -14.47 42.63
C LEU A 254 -2.47 -13.78 42.95
N THR A 255 -2.23 -12.59 42.41
CA THR A 255 -1.04 -11.80 42.75
C THR A 255 -1.03 -11.42 44.24
N SER A 256 -2.20 -11.17 44.82
CA SER A 256 -2.33 -10.86 46.24
C SER A 256 -1.96 -12.04 47.15
N LEU A 257 -2.32 -13.26 46.76
CA LEU A 257 -1.88 -14.48 47.50
C LEU A 257 -0.35 -14.60 47.52
N VAL A 258 0.30 -14.32 46.38
CA VAL A 258 1.77 -14.34 46.28
C VAL A 258 2.38 -13.24 47.14
N TYR A 259 1.85 -12.02 47.05
CA TYR A 259 2.32 -10.86 47.82
C TYR A 259 2.15 -11.05 49.35
N ASP A 260 1.08 -11.70 49.79
CA ASP A 260 0.84 -12.00 51.20
C ASP A 260 1.82 -13.03 51.74
N TYR A 261 2.42 -13.87 50.88
CA TYR A 261 3.46 -14.83 51.27
C TYR A 261 4.85 -14.18 51.24
N ASP A 262 5.18 -13.46 50.17
CA ASP A 262 6.44 -12.74 49.97
C ASP A 262 6.16 -11.42 49.25
N ASP A 263 6.24 -10.28 49.95
CA ASP A 263 5.96 -8.95 49.42
C ASP A 263 6.98 -8.44 48.37
N SER A 264 8.09 -9.15 48.21
CA SER A 264 9.10 -8.89 47.15
C SER A 264 8.95 -9.80 45.93
N ALA A 265 8.08 -10.80 45.96
CA ALA A 265 7.92 -11.77 44.88
C ALA A 265 7.27 -11.15 43.64
N VAL A 266 7.78 -11.53 42.48
CA VAL A 266 7.29 -11.11 41.16
C VAL A 266 6.82 -12.32 40.38
N GLU A 267 5.50 -12.56 40.39
CA GLU A 267 4.91 -13.70 39.72
C GLU A 267 4.44 -13.38 38.27
N PRO A 268 4.58 -14.35 37.35
CA PRO A 268 4.23 -14.18 35.95
C PRO A 268 2.73 -14.42 35.67
N ILE A 269 1.84 -13.69 36.33
CA ILE A 269 0.38 -13.84 36.19
C ILE A 269 -0.16 -12.80 35.21
N TYR A 270 -0.90 -13.25 34.20
CA TYR A 270 -1.36 -12.44 33.08
C TYR A 270 -2.81 -12.73 32.68
N CYS A 271 -3.49 -11.74 32.08
CA CYS A 271 -4.67 -11.96 31.26
C CYS A 271 -4.60 -11.14 29.97
N PHE A 272 -5.45 -11.48 28.99
CA PHE A 272 -5.52 -10.77 27.72
C PHE A 272 -6.80 -9.93 27.61
N SER A 273 -6.79 -8.89 26.81
CA SER A 273 -7.93 -7.98 26.59
C SER A 273 -9.05 -8.61 25.74
N GLY A 274 -9.71 -9.65 26.24
CA GLY A 274 -10.83 -10.32 25.59
C GLY A 274 -10.45 -11.45 24.63
N GLY A 275 -11.33 -12.44 24.48
CA GLY A 275 -11.09 -13.70 23.76
C GLY A 275 -10.83 -13.60 22.24
N GLY A 276 -11.02 -12.42 21.61
CA GLY A 276 -10.78 -12.22 20.17
C GLY A 276 -9.31 -11.95 19.80
N ASN A 277 -8.43 -11.69 20.77
CA ASN A 277 -7.03 -11.30 20.55
C ASN A 277 -6.03 -12.32 21.11
N LEU A 278 -6.44 -13.55 21.33
CA LEU A 278 -5.67 -14.59 22.00
C LEU A 278 -4.32 -14.87 21.30
N ASN A 279 -4.34 -15.07 19.97
CA ASN A 279 -3.13 -15.35 19.19
C ASN A 279 -2.10 -14.22 19.26
N TYR A 280 -2.55 -12.96 19.33
CA TYR A 280 -1.64 -11.83 19.48
C TYR A 280 -1.06 -11.76 20.89
N GLY A 281 -1.89 -12.02 21.92
CA GLY A 281 -1.44 -12.11 23.33
C GLY A 281 -0.39 -13.20 23.51
N ILE A 282 -0.60 -14.37 22.93
CA ILE A 282 0.38 -15.47 22.90
C ILE A 282 1.67 -15.02 22.22
N GLY A 283 1.60 -14.30 21.09
CA GLY A 283 2.76 -13.74 20.41
C GLY A 283 3.56 -12.79 21.32
N ILE A 284 2.88 -11.94 22.11
CA ILE A 284 3.56 -11.07 23.10
C ILE A 284 4.31 -11.91 24.15
N LEU A 285 3.68 -12.91 24.74
CA LEU A 285 4.33 -13.76 25.77
C LEU A 285 5.51 -14.51 25.18
N THR A 286 5.41 -15.02 23.96
CA THR A 286 6.51 -15.66 23.26
C THR A 286 7.68 -14.69 23.05
N ASN A 287 7.42 -13.46 22.64
CA ASN A 287 8.45 -12.41 22.48
C ASN A 287 9.08 -12.00 23.82
N MET A 288 8.34 -12.15 24.94
CA MET A 288 8.86 -11.96 26.29
C MET A 288 9.68 -13.16 26.79
N GLY A 289 9.90 -14.17 25.96
CA GLY A 289 10.68 -15.36 26.30
C GLY A 289 9.92 -16.41 27.13
N LYS A 290 8.60 -16.31 27.22
CA LYS A 290 7.78 -17.31 27.92
C LYS A 290 7.74 -18.61 27.11
N LYS A 291 8.00 -19.74 27.76
CA LYS A 291 8.07 -21.07 27.14
C LYS A 291 6.93 -21.98 27.53
N ASN A 292 6.43 -21.87 28.76
CA ASN A 292 5.35 -22.70 29.28
C ASN A 292 4.18 -21.84 29.69
N LEU A 293 2.97 -22.24 29.33
CA LEU A 293 1.74 -21.59 29.74
C LEU A 293 0.99 -22.44 30.77
N TYR A 294 0.63 -21.87 31.89
CA TYR A 294 -0.17 -22.47 32.93
C TYR A 294 -1.49 -21.70 33.03
N VAL A 295 -2.61 -22.36 32.77
CA VAL A 295 -3.91 -21.71 32.73
C VAL A 295 -4.70 -22.11 33.96
N MET A 296 -5.21 -21.14 34.69
CA MET A 296 -6.24 -21.35 35.70
C MET A 296 -7.53 -20.73 35.14
N PRO A 297 -8.35 -21.52 34.42
CA PRO A 297 -9.57 -21.05 33.80
C PRO A 297 -10.70 -20.87 34.81
N ASP A 298 -11.74 -20.11 34.48
CA ASP A 298 -13.02 -20.16 35.18
C ASP A 298 -13.56 -21.61 35.12
N ASN A 299 -14.19 -22.07 36.19
CA ASN A 299 -14.66 -23.45 36.21
C ASN A 299 -16.04 -23.62 35.59
N ASP A 300 -16.16 -23.14 34.34
CA ASP A 300 -17.36 -23.20 33.54
C ASP A 300 -17.06 -23.63 32.09
N ASP A 301 -18.07 -23.63 31.21
CA ASP A 301 -17.93 -23.97 29.80
C ASP A 301 -17.09 -22.96 29.03
N ALA A 302 -17.13 -21.67 29.37
CA ALA A 302 -16.37 -20.63 28.70
C ALA A 302 -14.88 -20.77 29.03
N GLY A 303 -14.55 -21.06 30.30
CA GLY A 303 -13.18 -21.33 30.72
C GLY A 303 -12.58 -22.58 30.07
N MET A 304 -13.39 -23.63 29.87
CA MET A 304 -12.94 -24.81 29.11
C MET A 304 -12.64 -24.44 27.64
N ASP A 305 -13.48 -23.65 27.00
CA ASP A 305 -13.24 -23.20 25.62
C ASP A 305 -12.03 -22.25 25.51
N TYR A 306 -11.79 -21.44 26.53
CA TYR A 306 -10.59 -20.60 26.64
C TYR A 306 -9.33 -21.44 26.75
N ALA A 307 -9.31 -22.44 27.65
CA ALA A 307 -8.22 -23.38 27.80
C ALA A 307 -7.90 -24.16 26.52
N TYR A 308 -8.97 -24.58 25.80
CA TYR A 308 -8.80 -25.25 24.50
C TYR A 308 -8.12 -24.36 23.46
N LYS A 309 -8.57 -23.11 23.31
CA LYS A 309 -7.98 -22.15 22.36
C LYS A 309 -6.52 -21.85 22.67
N LEU A 310 -6.16 -21.75 23.95
CA LEU A 310 -4.78 -21.56 24.38
C LEU A 310 -3.91 -22.78 24.04
N ALA A 311 -4.39 -23.98 24.32
CA ALA A 311 -3.65 -25.24 24.07
C ALA A 311 -3.49 -25.50 22.55
N ASP A 312 -4.49 -25.13 21.73
CA ASP A 312 -4.43 -25.25 20.27
C ASP A 312 -3.34 -24.32 19.69
N ALA A 313 -3.22 -23.09 20.21
CA ALA A 313 -2.24 -22.11 19.78
C ALA A 313 -0.83 -22.33 20.40
N PHE A 314 -0.76 -22.86 21.64
CA PHE A 314 0.48 -23.10 22.35
C PHE A 314 0.49 -24.51 22.99
N PRO A 315 1.10 -25.51 22.33
CA PRO A 315 1.00 -26.92 22.74
C PRO A 315 1.56 -27.24 24.14
N GLN A 316 2.45 -26.42 24.69
CA GLN A 316 2.97 -26.54 26.04
C GLN A 316 2.08 -25.81 27.06
N THR A 317 0.80 -26.11 27.03
CA THR A 317 -0.20 -25.53 27.93
C THR A 317 -0.62 -26.58 28.99
N PHE A 318 -0.60 -26.16 30.25
CA PHE A 318 -1.03 -26.92 31.38
C PHE A 318 -2.17 -26.23 32.11
N ILE A 319 -3.05 -26.98 32.71
CA ILE A 319 -4.17 -26.47 33.48
C ILE A 319 -3.91 -26.62 34.98
N ILE A 320 -4.10 -25.52 35.72
CA ILE A 320 -4.08 -25.46 37.15
C ILE A 320 -5.54 -25.54 37.62
N VAL A 321 -5.94 -26.60 38.26
CA VAL A 321 -7.26 -26.75 38.84
C VAL A 321 -7.09 -27.17 40.31
N PRO A 322 -7.46 -26.30 41.27
CA PRO A 322 -7.49 -26.69 42.68
C PRO A 322 -8.47 -27.83 42.89
N HIS A 323 -8.18 -28.72 43.88
CA HIS A 323 -8.97 -29.90 44.14
C HIS A 323 -10.39 -29.62 44.64
N ASP A 324 -10.64 -28.44 45.19
CA ASP A 324 -11.90 -27.95 45.73
C ASP A 324 -12.57 -26.87 44.88
N TYR A 325 -12.09 -26.69 43.65
CA TYR A 325 -12.62 -25.70 42.71
C TYR A 325 -14.03 -26.08 42.28
N LYS A 326 -15.03 -25.33 42.76
CA LYS A 326 -16.45 -25.60 42.52
C LYS A 326 -16.88 -25.17 41.14
N GLU A 327 -17.99 -25.72 40.67
CA GLU A 327 -18.60 -25.28 39.41
C GLU A 327 -18.97 -23.80 39.48
N ASN A 328 -18.65 -23.04 38.42
CA ASN A 328 -18.77 -21.57 38.30
C ASN A 328 -17.87 -20.77 39.27
N ASP A 329 -16.87 -21.35 39.92
CA ASP A 329 -15.82 -20.59 40.58
C ASP A 329 -14.91 -19.95 39.51
N ASP A 330 -14.49 -18.71 39.81
CA ASP A 330 -13.39 -18.02 39.13
C ASP A 330 -12.14 -17.96 40.01
N PRO A 331 -10.94 -17.70 39.46
CA PRO A 331 -9.72 -17.66 40.28
C PRO A 331 -9.76 -16.65 41.42
N ALA A 332 -10.46 -15.51 41.24
CA ALA A 332 -10.58 -14.50 42.29
C ALA A 332 -11.50 -14.96 43.43
N SER A 333 -12.60 -15.65 43.15
CA SER A 333 -13.51 -16.21 44.16
C SER A 333 -12.83 -17.32 44.93
N TRP A 334 -12.08 -18.21 44.28
CA TRP A 334 -11.30 -19.24 44.94
C TRP A 334 -10.20 -18.66 45.83
N ALA A 335 -9.44 -17.68 45.35
CA ALA A 335 -8.37 -17.01 46.10
C ALA A 335 -8.87 -16.34 47.40
N ALA A 336 -10.17 -16.07 47.56
CA ALA A 336 -10.76 -15.45 48.74
C ALA A 336 -10.52 -16.22 50.02
N ASP A 337 -10.59 -17.54 49.96
CA ASP A 337 -10.58 -18.44 51.10
C ASP A 337 -9.31 -19.33 51.18
N HIS A 338 -8.31 -19.04 50.29
CA HIS A 338 -7.12 -19.89 50.14
C HIS A 338 -5.82 -19.10 50.34
N THR A 339 -4.72 -19.84 50.49
CA THR A 339 -3.38 -19.30 50.73
C THR A 339 -2.47 -19.53 49.53
N PHE A 340 -1.25 -18.96 49.58
CA PHE A 340 -0.21 -19.23 48.58
C PHE A 340 0.16 -20.72 48.52
N ASP A 341 0.21 -21.42 49.68
CA ASP A 341 0.54 -22.84 49.74
C ASP A 341 -0.52 -23.68 48.97
N ASP A 342 -1.79 -23.28 49.02
CA ASP A 342 -2.87 -23.94 48.28
C ASP A 342 -2.70 -23.73 46.77
N LEU A 343 -2.34 -22.49 46.35
CA LEU A 343 -2.03 -22.19 44.96
C LEU A 343 -0.81 -22.96 44.44
N GLN A 344 0.23 -23.06 45.30
CA GLN A 344 1.43 -23.84 44.98
C GLN A 344 1.12 -25.34 44.84
N ALA A 345 0.24 -25.86 45.70
CA ALA A 345 -0.22 -27.25 45.64
C ALA A 345 -1.00 -27.48 44.32
N ALA A 346 -1.90 -26.60 43.95
CA ALA A 346 -2.65 -26.66 42.70
C ALA A 346 -1.72 -26.56 41.47
N TYR A 347 -0.73 -25.68 41.52
CA TYR A 347 0.29 -25.55 40.47
C TYR A 347 1.11 -26.85 40.33
N ASN A 348 1.50 -27.48 41.43
CA ASN A 348 2.23 -28.74 41.41
C ASN A 348 1.40 -29.92 40.88
N ALA A 349 0.09 -29.88 41.05
CA ALA A 349 -0.86 -30.87 40.56
C ALA A 349 -1.35 -30.61 39.11
N ARG A 350 -0.82 -29.60 38.43
CA ARG A 350 -1.21 -29.21 37.05
C ARG A 350 -1.23 -30.38 36.09
N THR A 351 -2.13 -30.33 35.13
CA THR A 351 -2.31 -31.38 34.12
C THR A 351 -2.17 -30.81 32.69
N PRO A 352 -1.71 -31.64 31.71
CA PRO A 352 -1.74 -31.18 30.30
C PRO A 352 -3.15 -30.78 29.89
N ALA A 353 -3.27 -29.65 29.15
CA ALA A 353 -4.56 -29.06 28.85
C ALA A 353 -5.54 -29.99 28.15
N PHE A 354 -5.10 -30.72 27.13
CA PHE A 354 -5.98 -31.63 26.38
C PHE A 354 -6.45 -32.81 27.23
N GLY A 355 -5.63 -33.25 28.19
CA GLY A 355 -6.04 -34.28 29.15
C GLY A 355 -7.17 -33.78 30.07
N TRP A 356 -6.99 -32.60 30.64
CA TRP A 356 -8.03 -31.96 31.48
C TRP A 356 -9.32 -31.72 30.73
N ILE A 357 -9.26 -31.16 29.51
CA ILE A 357 -10.44 -30.87 28.67
C ILE A 357 -11.22 -32.17 28.37
N GLY A 358 -10.50 -33.26 28.07
CA GLY A 358 -11.14 -34.54 27.83
C GLY A 358 -11.86 -35.06 29.09
N THR A 359 -11.24 -34.95 30.27
CA THR A 359 -11.86 -35.30 31.55
C THR A 359 -13.09 -34.46 31.84
N LYS A 360 -12.99 -33.12 31.67
CA LYS A 360 -14.10 -32.19 31.93
C LYS A 360 -15.32 -32.48 31.03
N LEU A 361 -15.09 -32.71 29.73
CA LEU A 361 -16.16 -33.10 28.80
C LEU A 361 -16.83 -34.40 29.18
N ALA A 362 -16.08 -35.37 29.70
CA ALA A 362 -16.64 -36.64 30.15
C ALA A 362 -17.46 -36.48 31.43
N ASP A 363 -17.01 -35.64 32.37
CA ASP A 363 -17.77 -35.34 33.58
C ASP A 363 -19.08 -34.63 33.26
N LEU A 364 -19.07 -33.64 32.37
CA LEU A 364 -20.27 -32.97 31.88
C LEU A 364 -21.26 -33.94 31.22
N ALA A 365 -20.77 -35.01 30.58
CA ALA A 365 -21.63 -36.00 29.92
C ALA A 365 -22.35 -36.95 30.88
N LYS A 366 -21.90 -37.09 32.14
CA LYS A 366 -22.46 -38.06 33.12
C LYS A 366 -23.91 -37.76 33.50
N ASP A 367 -24.19 -36.49 33.78
CA ASP A 367 -25.47 -36.04 34.28
C ASP A 367 -26.30 -35.27 33.21
N ALA A 368 -25.83 -35.27 31.96
CA ALA A 368 -26.40 -34.52 30.86
C ALA A 368 -27.66 -35.21 30.28
N THR A 369 -28.64 -34.42 29.86
CA THR A 369 -29.80 -34.88 29.09
C THR A 369 -29.37 -35.39 27.69
N ILE A 370 -30.23 -36.11 27.01
CA ILE A 370 -29.96 -36.66 25.65
C ILE A 370 -29.54 -35.55 24.64
N GLU A 371 -30.16 -34.36 24.73
CA GLU A 371 -29.79 -33.21 23.87
C GLU A 371 -28.43 -32.65 24.23
N GLU A 372 -28.12 -32.51 25.52
CA GLU A 372 -26.83 -32.06 26.01
C GLU A 372 -25.72 -33.07 25.68
N GLN A 373 -25.96 -34.38 25.84
CA GLN A 373 -25.02 -35.42 25.44
C GLN A 373 -24.70 -35.36 23.95
N SER A 374 -25.71 -35.06 23.09
CA SER A 374 -25.47 -34.85 21.66
C SER A 374 -24.57 -33.65 21.38
N THR A 375 -24.76 -32.56 22.12
CA THR A 375 -23.93 -31.34 22.03
C THR A 375 -22.50 -31.63 22.50
N ILE A 376 -22.33 -32.28 23.64
CA ILE A 376 -21.01 -32.67 24.16
C ILE A 376 -20.27 -33.61 23.21
N LYS A 377 -20.98 -34.59 22.62
CA LYS A 377 -20.41 -35.46 21.59
C LYS A 377 -19.96 -34.72 20.37
N THR A 378 -20.74 -33.73 19.90
CA THR A 378 -20.36 -32.88 18.79
C THR A 378 -19.12 -32.05 19.10
N LYS A 379 -19.03 -31.50 20.33
CA LYS A 379 -17.88 -30.77 20.85
C LYS A 379 -16.63 -31.65 20.93
N LEU A 380 -16.77 -32.87 21.47
CA LEU A 380 -15.71 -33.89 21.54
C LEU A 380 -15.11 -34.19 20.15
N ILE A 381 -15.98 -34.49 19.16
CA ILE A 381 -15.57 -34.81 17.80
C ILE A 381 -14.91 -33.58 17.14
N THR A 382 -15.50 -32.39 17.33
CA THR A 382 -14.97 -31.15 16.75
C THR A 382 -13.58 -30.82 17.27
N TYR A 383 -13.34 -31.03 18.58
CA TYR A 383 -12.03 -30.77 19.17
C TYR A 383 -11.04 -31.85 18.71
N ALA A 384 -11.40 -33.15 18.83
CA ALA A 384 -10.52 -34.26 18.46
C ALA A 384 -10.04 -34.18 17.00
N LYS A 385 -10.88 -33.72 16.08
CA LYS A 385 -10.53 -33.57 14.64
C LYS A 385 -9.43 -32.56 14.37
N LYS A 386 -9.30 -31.52 15.18
CA LYS A 386 -8.30 -30.46 15.00
C LYS A 386 -6.96 -30.77 15.64
N LEU A 387 -6.92 -31.71 16.59
CA LEU A 387 -5.72 -32.01 17.36
C LEU A 387 -4.70 -32.85 16.58
N ARG A 388 -3.42 -32.59 16.85
CA ARG A 388 -2.32 -33.47 16.38
C ARG A 388 -2.52 -34.90 16.95
N PRO A 389 -2.04 -35.92 16.26
CA PRO A 389 -2.31 -37.32 16.64
C PRO A 389 -2.01 -37.65 18.14
N ILE A 390 -0.90 -37.13 18.66
CA ILE A 390 -0.49 -37.38 20.05
C ILE A 390 -1.39 -36.65 21.05
N ASP A 391 -1.78 -35.44 20.77
CA ASP A 391 -2.67 -34.61 21.59
C ASP A 391 -4.10 -35.16 21.56
N ARG A 392 -4.54 -35.66 20.39
CA ARG A 392 -5.82 -36.35 20.18
C ARG A 392 -5.90 -37.60 21.00
N GLU A 393 -4.84 -38.43 21.00
CA GLU A 393 -4.80 -39.63 21.80
C GLU A 393 -4.92 -39.33 23.30
N LEU A 394 -4.17 -38.36 23.81
CA LEU A 394 -4.25 -37.91 25.19
C LEU A 394 -5.66 -37.43 25.55
N PHE A 395 -6.27 -36.60 24.69
CA PHE A 395 -7.60 -36.04 24.85
C PHE A 395 -8.67 -37.13 24.91
N LEU A 396 -8.70 -38.03 23.94
CA LEU A 396 -9.67 -39.13 23.86
C LEU A 396 -9.46 -40.19 24.96
N LYS A 397 -8.21 -40.48 25.34
CA LYS A 397 -7.88 -41.37 26.45
C LYS A 397 -8.39 -40.83 27.79
N SER A 398 -8.23 -39.54 28.03
CA SER A 398 -8.73 -38.87 29.23
C SER A 398 -10.24 -38.86 29.29
N TYR A 399 -10.91 -38.61 28.17
CA TYR A 399 -12.39 -38.73 28.07
C TYR A 399 -12.84 -40.17 28.33
N GLY A 400 -12.20 -41.15 27.69
CA GLY A 400 -12.53 -42.55 27.81
C GLY A 400 -12.35 -43.11 29.26
N ALA A 401 -11.36 -42.63 29.97
CA ALA A 401 -11.11 -43.04 31.37
C ALA A 401 -12.28 -42.67 32.31
N ILE A 402 -13.01 -41.62 32.00
CA ILE A 402 -14.15 -41.15 32.82
C ILE A 402 -15.49 -41.65 32.28
N SER A 403 -15.67 -41.62 30.96
CA SER A 403 -16.93 -42.05 30.28
C SER A 403 -17.08 -43.58 30.21
N GLY A 404 -16.00 -44.34 30.44
CA GLY A 404 -16.00 -45.81 30.29
C GLY A 404 -15.96 -46.29 28.84
N VAL A 405 -15.86 -45.39 27.87
CA VAL A 405 -15.75 -45.72 26.44
C VAL A 405 -14.30 -46.03 26.10
N SER A 406 -14.07 -47.17 25.40
CA SER A 406 -12.71 -47.53 25.03
C SER A 406 -12.09 -46.59 24.00
N LEU A 407 -10.77 -46.35 24.08
CA LEU A 407 -10.06 -45.49 23.18
C LEU A 407 -10.22 -45.89 21.68
N PRO A 408 -10.19 -47.19 21.30
CA PRO A 408 -10.46 -47.59 19.95
C PRO A 408 -11.87 -47.17 19.47
N ALA A 409 -12.91 -47.33 20.31
CA ALA A 409 -14.26 -46.90 19.93
C ALA A 409 -14.38 -45.38 19.78
N LEU A 410 -13.67 -44.60 20.62
CA LEU A 410 -13.63 -43.16 20.48
C LEU A 410 -12.89 -42.69 19.21
N ILE A 411 -11.81 -43.36 18.85
CA ILE A 411 -11.08 -43.12 17.61
C ILE A 411 -11.99 -43.45 16.41
N GLU A 412 -12.67 -44.61 16.44
CA GLU A 412 -13.62 -45.02 15.41
C GLU A 412 -14.77 -44.00 15.27
N GLU A 413 -15.33 -43.50 16.39
CA GLU A 413 -16.39 -42.48 16.37
C GLU A 413 -15.90 -41.15 15.78
N VAL A 414 -14.68 -40.72 16.07
CA VAL A 414 -14.07 -39.51 15.49
C VAL A 414 -13.78 -39.71 14.01
N GLU A 415 -13.34 -40.90 13.62
CA GLU A 415 -13.03 -41.31 12.24
C GLU A 415 -14.28 -41.61 11.42
N ASP A 416 -15.32 -42.23 11.99
CA ASP A 416 -16.57 -42.54 11.30
C ASP A 416 -17.41 -41.28 11.00
N ASN A 417 -17.32 -40.26 11.86
CA ASN A 417 -17.80 -38.87 11.56
C ASN A 417 -16.81 -38.08 10.74
N SER A 418 -15.61 -38.54 10.48
CA SER A 418 -14.77 -38.00 9.44
C SER A 418 -15.36 -38.46 8.11
N GLU A 419 -15.72 -37.53 7.25
CA GLU A 419 -16.00 -37.76 5.82
C GLU A 419 -14.71 -38.20 5.08
N ILE A 420 -13.97 -39.21 5.60
CA ILE A 420 -12.81 -39.77 4.89
C ILE A 420 -13.34 -40.60 3.74
N ARG A 421 -13.70 -39.89 2.67
CA ARG A 421 -14.04 -40.51 1.38
C ARG A 421 -12.80 -40.88 0.57
N TYR A 422 -11.63 -40.31 0.92
CA TYR A 422 -10.40 -40.41 0.12
C TYR A 422 -9.21 -40.67 1.04
N ARG A 423 -8.26 -41.45 0.55
CA ARG A 423 -6.94 -41.63 1.18
C ARG A 423 -5.82 -41.61 0.15
N LYS A 424 -4.64 -41.17 0.59
CA LYS A 424 -3.40 -41.23 -0.19
C LYS A 424 -2.80 -42.62 -0.10
N VAL A 425 -2.29 -43.11 -1.22
CA VAL A 425 -1.48 -44.36 -1.30
C VAL A 425 -0.08 -43.98 -1.72
N LEU A 426 0.92 -44.35 -0.90
CA LEU A 426 2.32 -43.94 -1.07
C LEU A 426 3.28 -45.17 -0.96
N ASN A 427 2.79 -46.39 -1.18
CA ASN A 427 3.58 -47.60 -0.96
C ASN A 427 3.88 -48.31 -2.30
N GLU A 428 4.70 -49.38 -2.21
CA GLU A 428 5.09 -50.20 -3.37
C GLU A 428 3.92 -50.83 -4.14
N SER A 429 2.75 -50.97 -3.49
CA SER A 429 1.53 -51.53 -4.13
C SER A 429 0.70 -50.49 -4.89
N GLY A 430 1.05 -49.21 -4.86
CA GLY A 430 0.36 -48.13 -5.61
C GLY A 430 0.71 -46.75 -5.15
N TYR A 431 0.49 -45.77 -6.04
CA TYR A 431 0.64 -44.35 -5.76
C TYR A 431 -0.58 -43.59 -6.28
N GLY A 432 -1.16 -42.68 -5.48
CA GLY A 432 -2.29 -41.87 -5.92
C GLY A 432 -3.40 -41.77 -4.87
N ILE A 433 -4.63 -41.60 -5.32
CA ILE A 433 -5.81 -41.44 -4.49
C ILE A 433 -6.68 -42.70 -4.59
N GLN A 434 -7.11 -43.22 -3.45
CA GLN A 434 -8.17 -44.20 -3.33
C GLN A 434 -9.43 -43.53 -2.76
N MET A 435 -10.57 -43.95 -3.28
CA MET A 435 -11.91 -43.53 -2.85
C MET A 435 -12.60 -44.67 -2.11
N ARG A 436 -13.26 -44.36 -1.02
CA ARG A 436 -14.10 -45.30 -0.24
C ARG A 436 -15.37 -45.64 -1.02
N ILE A 437 -15.65 -46.90 -1.17
CA ILE A 437 -16.90 -47.42 -1.74
C ILE A 437 -17.57 -48.34 -0.73
N ASP A 438 -18.72 -47.89 -0.22
CA ASP A 438 -19.53 -48.69 0.70
C ASP A 438 -20.40 -49.65 -0.11
N THR A 439 -20.24 -50.94 0.09
CA THR A 439 -20.98 -52.00 -0.53
C THR A 439 -21.81 -52.80 0.50
N LYS A 440 -22.80 -53.55 0.05
CA LYS A 440 -23.60 -54.41 0.94
C LYS A 440 -22.77 -55.40 1.74
N ASN A 441 -21.51 -55.65 1.34
CA ASN A 441 -20.58 -56.61 1.96
C ASN A 441 -19.43 -55.94 2.75
N GLY A 442 -19.53 -54.63 3.02
CA GLY A 442 -18.51 -53.85 3.72
C GLY A 442 -17.88 -52.74 2.89
N THR A 443 -17.00 -51.95 3.49
CA THR A 443 -16.28 -50.85 2.86
C THR A 443 -15.09 -51.35 2.04
N ASN A 444 -14.98 -50.93 0.80
CA ASN A 444 -13.86 -51.20 -0.08
C ASN A 444 -13.17 -49.90 -0.52
N TRP A 445 -11.86 -49.97 -0.79
CA TRP A 445 -11.08 -48.81 -1.27
C TRP A 445 -10.68 -49.04 -2.73
N GLU A 446 -11.13 -48.17 -3.63
CA GLU A 446 -10.83 -48.25 -5.05
C GLU A 446 -9.87 -47.14 -5.44
N GLN A 447 -8.78 -47.50 -6.17
CA GLN A 447 -7.86 -46.53 -6.73
C GLN A 447 -8.52 -45.77 -7.87
N ILE A 448 -8.57 -44.43 -7.77
CA ILE A 448 -9.18 -43.56 -8.76
C ILE A 448 -8.19 -42.68 -9.52
N SER A 449 -6.91 -42.63 -9.07
CA SER A 449 -5.84 -41.95 -9.78
C SER A 449 -4.46 -42.46 -9.38
N ASN A 450 -3.46 -42.18 -10.25
CA ASN A 450 -2.06 -42.33 -9.91
C ASN A 450 -1.38 -40.97 -9.61
N ILE A 451 -2.15 -39.95 -9.39
CA ILE A 451 -1.66 -38.61 -8.97
C ILE A 451 -2.23 -38.26 -7.61
N ILE A 452 -1.50 -37.40 -6.89
CA ILE A 452 -1.93 -36.75 -5.67
C ILE A 452 -1.88 -35.25 -5.91
N MET A 453 -2.95 -34.54 -5.56
CA MET A 453 -3.03 -33.08 -5.61
C MET A 453 -3.19 -32.52 -4.21
N GLU A 454 -2.49 -31.44 -3.94
CA GLU A 454 -2.59 -30.68 -2.69
C GLU A 454 -2.60 -29.20 -3.01
N THR A 455 -3.49 -28.44 -2.39
CA THR A 455 -3.46 -26.98 -2.50
C THR A 455 -2.29 -26.46 -1.67
N GLU A 456 -1.36 -25.80 -2.34
CA GLU A 456 -0.17 -25.22 -1.70
C GLU A 456 -0.45 -23.82 -1.17
N ARG A 457 -1.07 -22.97 -1.99
CA ARG A 457 -1.47 -21.61 -1.66
C ARG A 457 -2.43 -21.04 -2.69
N ASP A 458 -3.09 -19.94 -2.35
CA ASP A 458 -3.78 -19.06 -3.27
C ASP A 458 -2.93 -17.83 -3.57
N ILE A 459 -2.89 -17.42 -4.83
CA ILE A 459 -2.26 -16.17 -5.26
C ILE A 459 -3.36 -15.16 -5.58
N LEU A 460 -3.30 -14.01 -4.94
CA LEU A 460 -4.16 -12.86 -5.22
C LEU A 460 -3.39 -11.89 -6.10
N LEU A 461 -3.80 -11.74 -7.36
CA LEU A 461 -3.19 -10.80 -8.31
C LEU A 461 -3.93 -9.47 -8.24
N ASP A 462 -3.33 -8.48 -7.62
CA ASP A 462 -3.83 -7.11 -7.54
C ASP A 462 -3.24 -6.27 -8.68
N ALA A 463 -4.09 -5.89 -9.62
CA ALA A 463 -3.72 -5.01 -10.72
C ALA A 463 -3.97 -3.52 -10.41
N GLY A 464 -4.34 -3.18 -9.18
CA GLY A 464 -4.62 -1.81 -8.73
C GLY A 464 -6.03 -1.32 -9.04
N ASP A 465 -6.92 -2.20 -9.48
CA ASP A 465 -8.34 -1.98 -9.66
C ASP A 465 -9.12 -2.52 -8.43
N GLU A 466 -10.44 -2.45 -8.47
CA GLU A 466 -11.30 -3.06 -7.45
C GLU A 466 -11.31 -4.59 -7.56
N ASP A 467 -11.07 -5.14 -8.74
CA ASP A 467 -11.07 -6.58 -8.99
C ASP A 467 -9.68 -7.20 -8.77
N VAL A 468 -9.58 -8.07 -7.78
CA VAL A 468 -8.42 -8.90 -7.52
C VAL A 468 -8.63 -10.26 -8.20
N GLU A 469 -7.74 -10.63 -9.12
CA GLU A 469 -7.76 -11.94 -9.76
C GLU A 469 -7.13 -12.98 -8.83
N ARG A 470 -7.78 -14.15 -8.65
CA ARG A 470 -7.26 -15.26 -7.84
C ARG A 470 -6.66 -16.34 -8.75
N LYS A 471 -5.54 -16.88 -8.33
CA LYS A 471 -4.99 -18.14 -8.87
C LYS A 471 -4.84 -19.15 -7.74
N ILE A 472 -5.09 -20.40 -8.04
CA ILE A 472 -4.93 -21.54 -7.14
C ILE A 472 -3.64 -22.25 -7.52
N VAL A 473 -2.73 -22.42 -6.57
CA VAL A 473 -1.47 -23.16 -6.77
C VAL A 473 -1.61 -24.54 -6.17
N LEU A 474 -1.57 -25.54 -7.03
CA LEU A 474 -1.58 -26.95 -6.66
C LEU A 474 -0.19 -27.55 -6.75
N ARG A 475 0.17 -28.38 -5.79
CA ARG A 475 1.23 -29.36 -5.94
C ARG A 475 0.64 -30.64 -6.50
N VAL A 476 1.08 -31.05 -7.68
CA VAL A 476 0.63 -32.28 -8.32
C VAL A 476 1.79 -33.28 -8.37
N SER A 477 1.62 -34.39 -7.74
CA SER A 477 2.65 -35.41 -7.59
C SER A 477 2.27 -36.70 -8.32
N LEU A 478 3.23 -37.27 -9.05
CA LEU A 478 3.13 -38.55 -9.73
C LEU A 478 4.35 -39.39 -9.35
N SER A 479 4.19 -40.34 -8.43
CA SER A 479 5.29 -41.11 -7.84
C SER A 479 6.37 -40.18 -7.24
N THR A 480 7.60 -40.21 -7.74
CA THR A 480 8.72 -39.40 -7.28
C THR A 480 8.78 -38.00 -7.90
N LYS A 481 7.98 -37.73 -8.92
CA LYS A 481 7.93 -36.42 -9.58
C LYS A 481 6.81 -35.57 -9.01
N SER A 482 7.15 -34.39 -8.54
CA SER A 482 6.19 -33.40 -8.04
C SER A 482 6.41 -32.03 -8.72
N GLU A 483 5.34 -31.45 -9.22
CA GLU A 483 5.37 -30.18 -9.96
C GLU A 483 4.27 -29.25 -9.43
N ARG A 484 4.47 -27.95 -9.63
CA ARG A 484 3.48 -26.92 -9.30
C ARG A 484 2.63 -26.60 -10.52
N LEU A 485 1.33 -26.45 -10.29
CA LEU A 485 0.34 -26.10 -11.29
C LEU A 485 -0.45 -24.88 -10.82
N GLU A 486 -0.35 -23.78 -11.57
CA GLU A 486 -1.14 -22.57 -11.33
C GLU A 486 -2.37 -22.59 -12.23
N LEU A 487 -3.54 -22.34 -11.66
CA LEU A 487 -4.83 -22.38 -12.33
C LEU A 487 -5.68 -21.15 -11.93
N THR A 488 -6.48 -20.68 -12.86
CA THR A 488 -7.59 -19.80 -12.51
C THR A 488 -8.69 -20.59 -11.78
N PRO A 489 -9.57 -19.95 -11.01
CA PRO A 489 -10.71 -20.62 -10.39
C PRO A 489 -11.59 -21.38 -11.40
N ASP A 490 -11.79 -20.82 -12.59
CA ASP A 490 -12.55 -21.44 -13.67
C ASP A 490 -11.86 -22.70 -14.24
N GLU A 491 -10.54 -22.68 -14.35
CA GLU A 491 -9.77 -23.85 -14.79
C GLU A 491 -9.74 -24.94 -13.72
N TYR A 492 -9.66 -24.56 -12.45
CA TYR A 492 -9.74 -25.49 -11.33
C TYR A 492 -11.13 -26.12 -11.19
N ALA A 493 -12.18 -25.34 -11.44
CA ALA A 493 -13.57 -25.82 -11.36
C ALA A 493 -13.96 -26.74 -12.52
N ASP A 494 -13.35 -26.61 -13.69
CA ASP A 494 -13.63 -27.42 -14.89
C ASP A 494 -12.76 -28.68 -14.93
N ASP A 495 -13.37 -29.86 -14.75
CA ASP A 495 -12.68 -31.15 -14.72
C ASP A 495 -11.86 -31.43 -15.98
N LYS A 496 -12.30 -30.99 -17.16
CA LYS A 496 -11.59 -31.22 -18.44
C LYS A 496 -10.37 -30.32 -18.55
N LYS A 497 -10.49 -29.04 -18.17
CA LYS A 497 -9.39 -28.08 -18.18
C LYS A 497 -8.34 -28.49 -17.16
N LEU A 498 -8.76 -28.83 -15.94
CA LEU A 498 -7.88 -29.30 -14.87
C LEU A 498 -7.11 -30.55 -15.31
N TYR A 499 -7.78 -31.59 -15.83
CA TYR A 499 -7.13 -32.78 -16.33
C TYR A 499 -6.12 -32.48 -17.46
N SER A 500 -6.51 -31.66 -18.43
CA SER A 500 -5.62 -31.30 -19.54
C SER A 500 -4.38 -30.53 -19.09
N SER A 501 -4.51 -29.68 -18.09
CA SER A 501 -3.40 -28.94 -17.50
C SER A 501 -2.44 -29.86 -16.74
N ILE A 502 -2.96 -30.83 -15.99
CA ILE A 502 -2.16 -31.85 -15.32
C ILE A 502 -1.41 -32.74 -16.32
N VAL A 503 -2.07 -33.20 -17.41
CA VAL A 503 -1.43 -33.99 -18.46
C VAL A 503 -0.35 -33.16 -19.18
N ARG A 504 -0.58 -31.88 -19.42
CA ARG A 504 0.43 -30.99 -20.02
C ARG A 504 1.67 -30.88 -19.13
N LEU A 505 1.48 -30.87 -17.79
CA LEU A 505 2.55 -30.73 -16.82
C LEU A 505 3.35 -32.03 -16.61
N LEU A 506 2.67 -33.17 -16.43
CA LEU A 506 3.27 -34.43 -16.01
C LEU A 506 3.39 -35.48 -17.13
N GLY A 507 2.78 -35.22 -18.29
CA GLY A 507 2.83 -36.05 -19.46
C GLY A 507 1.79 -37.19 -19.46
N SER A 508 1.92 -38.10 -20.46
CA SER A 508 0.95 -39.16 -20.77
C SER A 508 0.85 -40.27 -19.71
N ARG A 509 1.72 -40.24 -18.69
CA ARG A 509 1.69 -41.24 -17.60
C ARG A 509 0.62 -40.96 -16.55
N VAL A 510 0.00 -39.77 -16.62
CA VAL A 510 -1.11 -39.41 -15.73
C VAL A 510 -2.31 -40.31 -16.03
N TRP A 511 -2.81 -40.94 -14.99
CA TRP A 511 -4.02 -41.75 -15.08
C TRP A 511 -5.03 -41.30 -14.02
N VAL A 512 -6.25 -41.05 -14.46
CA VAL A 512 -7.42 -40.83 -13.62
C VAL A 512 -8.55 -41.73 -14.17
N LYS A 513 -9.21 -42.45 -13.28
CA LYS A 513 -10.36 -43.28 -13.63
C LYS A 513 -11.43 -42.40 -14.32
N PRO A 514 -12.07 -42.90 -15.42
CA PRO A 514 -13.08 -42.15 -16.12
C PRO A 514 -14.18 -41.59 -15.19
N ARG A 515 -14.54 -40.32 -15.35
CA ARG A 515 -15.52 -39.59 -14.56
C ARG A 515 -15.14 -39.34 -13.06
N CYS A 516 -13.89 -39.60 -12.68
CA CYS A 516 -13.44 -39.41 -11.29
C CYS A 516 -12.63 -38.12 -11.10
N MET A 517 -12.51 -37.20 -12.08
CA MET A 517 -11.73 -35.98 -11.91
C MET A 517 -12.30 -35.04 -10.84
N SER A 518 -13.64 -34.95 -10.75
CA SER A 518 -14.31 -34.21 -9.68
C SER A 518 -14.00 -34.78 -8.29
N PHE A 519 -13.91 -36.08 -8.16
CA PHE A 519 -13.52 -36.74 -6.89
C PHE A 519 -12.06 -36.52 -6.53
N ILE A 520 -11.16 -36.43 -7.54
CA ILE A 520 -9.76 -36.03 -7.28
C ILE A 520 -9.68 -34.60 -6.80
N ARG A 521 -10.46 -33.67 -7.36
CA ARG A 521 -10.56 -32.29 -6.89
C ARG A 521 -11.13 -32.21 -5.47
N GLU A 522 -12.18 -32.98 -5.17
CA GLU A 522 -12.74 -33.07 -3.82
C GLU A 522 -11.72 -33.62 -2.84
N SER A 523 -10.98 -34.67 -3.22
CA SER A 523 -9.90 -35.22 -2.40
C SER A 523 -8.77 -34.23 -2.14
N CYS A 524 -8.45 -33.37 -3.13
CA CYS A 524 -7.47 -32.28 -2.94
C CYS A 524 -7.91 -31.33 -1.84
N ASN A 525 -9.16 -30.87 -1.87
CA ASN A 525 -9.70 -29.96 -0.88
C ASN A 525 -9.73 -30.57 0.54
N LEU A 526 -10.17 -31.83 0.66
CA LEU A 526 -10.28 -32.51 1.93
C LEU A 526 -8.89 -32.85 2.52
N LEU A 527 -7.98 -33.35 1.70
CA LEU A 527 -6.63 -33.72 2.12
C LEU A 527 -5.77 -32.47 2.45
N SER A 528 -6.00 -31.35 1.77
CA SER A 528 -5.32 -30.07 2.08
C SER A 528 -5.78 -29.50 3.42
N ARG A 529 -7.07 -29.60 3.76
CA ARG A 529 -7.62 -29.15 5.05
C ARG A 529 -7.05 -29.91 6.24
N ASN A 530 -6.75 -31.17 6.09
CA ASN A 530 -6.20 -32.00 7.17
C ASN A 530 -4.74 -31.66 7.54
N HIS A 531 -4.04 -30.90 6.71
CA HIS A 531 -2.64 -30.53 6.91
C HIS A 531 -2.39 -29.05 7.12
N LEU A 532 -3.36 -28.18 6.77
CA LEU A 532 -3.23 -26.72 6.85
C LEU A 532 -4.51 -26.18 7.50
N THR A 533 -4.38 -25.56 8.66
CA THR A 533 -5.47 -24.82 9.32
C THR A 533 -5.99 -23.68 8.45
N ASP A 534 -5.10 -23.09 7.61
CA ASP A 534 -5.45 -22.07 6.61
C ASP A 534 -4.55 -22.25 5.39
N ILE A 535 -5.12 -22.22 4.18
CA ILE A 535 -4.35 -22.16 2.94
C ILE A 535 -3.72 -20.78 2.85
N PRO A 536 -2.38 -20.67 2.73
CA PRO A 536 -1.73 -19.36 2.66
C PRO A 536 -2.22 -18.57 1.46
N GLU A 537 -2.53 -17.29 1.66
CA GLU A 537 -2.80 -16.37 0.58
C GLU A 537 -1.56 -15.49 0.34
N GLU A 538 -1.05 -15.49 -0.89
CA GLU A 538 0.06 -14.66 -1.33
C GLU A 538 -0.47 -13.51 -2.18
N LEU A 539 -0.33 -12.27 -1.72
CA LEU A 539 -0.71 -11.10 -2.50
C LEU A 539 0.45 -10.69 -3.43
N ILE A 540 0.17 -10.68 -4.74
CA ILE A 540 1.12 -10.24 -5.76
C ILE A 540 0.52 -9.04 -6.49
N TYR A 541 1.22 -7.91 -6.45
CA TYR A 541 0.87 -6.75 -7.27
C TYR A 541 1.40 -6.95 -8.70
N THR A 542 0.53 -6.79 -9.69
CA THR A 542 0.89 -6.90 -11.11
C THR A 542 1.11 -5.52 -11.77
N HIS A 543 1.28 -4.49 -10.98
CA HIS A 543 1.51 -3.12 -11.43
C HIS A 543 2.52 -2.41 -10.53
N THR A 544 3.05 -1.29 -11.00
CA THR A 544 3.87 -0.36 -10.22
C THR A 544 3.05 0.82 -9.71
N GLY A 545 3.66 1.70 -8.90
CA GLY A 545 3.08 2.97 -8.49
C GLY A 545 2.27 2.89 -7.20
N TRP A 546 1.42 3.87 -6.96
CA TRP A 546 0.71 4.02 -5.70
C TRP A 546 -0.34 2.95 -5.44
N ARG A 547 -0.31 2.37 -4.23
CA ARG A 547 -1.34 1.50 -3.67
C ARG A 547 -1.57 1.91 -2.20
N GLY A 548 -2.66 2.63 -1.96
CA GLY A 548 -2.85 3.30 -0.67
C GLY A 548 -1.71 4.30 -0.41
N GLU A 549 -1.12 4.23 0.77
CA GLU A 549 -0.01 5.10 1.20
C GLU A 549 1.39 4.59 0.77
N ARG A 550 1.46 3.51 -0.02
CA ARG A 550 2.73 2.91 -0.47
C ARG A 550 2.90 3.07 -1.97
N TYR A 551 4.10 3.43 -2.39
CA TYR A 551 4.50 3.39 -3.79
C TYR A 551 5.27 2.10 -4.05
N ILE A 552 4.73 1.20 -4.86
CA ILE A 552 5.25 -0.15 -5.07
C ILE A 552 6.08 -0.25 -6.35
N SER A 553 7.16 -1.02 -6.30
CA SER A 553 8.04 -1.35 -7.42
C SER A 553 8.50 -2.82 -7.33
N PRO A 554 9.06 -3.40 -8.39
CA PRO A 554 9.54 -4.79 -8.36
C PRO A 554 10.61 -5.10 -7.31
N THR A 555 11.31 -4.10 -6.80
CA THR A 555 12.40 -4.25 -5.81
C THR A 555 12.00 -3.89 -4.38
N GLY A 556 10.87 -3.19 -4.20
CA GLY A 556 10.45 -2.74 -2.88
C GLY A 556 9.26 -1.79 -2.92
N PHE A 557 8.97 -1.19 -1.78
CA PHE A 557 7.98 -0.12 -1.68
C PHE A 557 8.55 1.09 -0.96
N ILE A 558 7.97 2.25 -1.22
CA ILE A 558 8.33 3.52 -0.58
C ILE A 558 7.12 4.06 0.15
N ASN A 559 7.33 4.58 1.36
CA ASN A 559 6.35 5.33 2.14
C ASN A 559 7.04 6.56 2.77
N ALA A 560 6.41 7.19 3.76
CA ALA A 560 6.98 8.34 4.47
C ALA A 560 8.28 8.00 5.22
N ASP A 561 8.48 6.75 5.64
CA ASP A 561 9.67 6.29 6.35
C ASP A 561 10.85 6.03 5.40
N GLY A 562 10.60 5.79 4.12
CA GLY A 562 11.60 5.59 3.09
C GLY A 562 11.39 4.37 2.21
N PHE A 563 12.49 3.89 1.61
CA PHE A 563 12.50 2.69 0.78
C PHE A 563 12.62 1.44 1.64
N HIS A 564 11.77 0.45 1.37
CA HIS A 564 11.74 -0.84 2.05
C HIS A 564 11.92 -1.94 1.01
N LYS A 565 12.98 -2.75 1.16
CA LYS A 565 13.19 -3.95 0.33
C LYS A 565 12.09 -4.97 0.57
N LEU A 566 11.77 -5.73 -0.46
CA LEU A 566 10.67 -6.70 -0.42
C LEU A 566 10.94 -7.82 0.60
N ASN A 567 10.09 -7.90 1.64
CA ASN A 567 9.87 -9.13 2.42
C ASN A 567 8.39 -9.52 2.44
N ASP A 568 7.48 -8.53 2.42
CA ASP A 568 6.03 -8.75 2.59
C ASP A 568 5.18 -8.31 1.38
N VAL A 569 5.79 -7.67 0.37
CA VAL A 569 5.10 -7.15 -0.82
C VAL A 569 5.79 -7.69 -2.07
N LYS A 570 5.10 -8.50 -2.86
CA LYS A 570 5.62 -9.03 -4.12
C LYS A 570 5.02 -8.25 -5.29
N VAL A 571 5.87 -7.78 -6.20
CA VAL A 571 5.44 -7.09 -7.43
C VAL A 571 5.99 -7.86 -8.62
N GLU A 572 5.11 -8.34 -9.48
CA GLU A 572 5.47 -9.08 -10.70
C GLU A 572 4.88 -8.39 -11.92
N LEU A 573 5.72 -7.73 -12.70
CA LEU A 573 5.33 -7.21 -14.00
C LEU A 573 5.36 -8.33 -15.06
N PRO A 574 4.62 -8.19 -16.16
CA PRO A 574 4.68 -9.15 -17.27
C PRO A 574 6.11 -9.36 -17.77
N GLU A 575 6.50 -10.61 -18.00
CA GLU A 575 7.83 -10.92 -18.52
C GLU A 575 8.03 -10.48 -19.97
N ASN A 576 6.96 -10.38 -20.72
CA ASN A 576 6.95 -9.93 -22.11
C ASN A 576 6.06 -8.69 -22.25
N PRO A 577 6.57 -7.64 -22.89
CA PRO A 577 7.88 -7.49 -23.53
C PRO A 577 9.03 -7.35 -22.52
N ALA A 578 10.25 -7.71 -22.94
CA ALA A 578 11.44 -7.82 -22.07
C ALA A 578 11.78 -6.53 -21.31
N TYR A 579 11.49 -5.35 -21.87
CA TYR A 579 11.75 -4.06 -21.23
C TYR A 579 10.94 -3.85 -19.95
N MET A 580 9.88 -4.61 -19.68
CA MET A 580 9.13 -4.56 -18.43
C MET A 580 10.00 -4.88 -17.20
N ARG A 581 11.04 -5.71 -17.37
CA ARG A 581 12.00 -6.06 -16.32
C ARG A 581 12.96 -4.91 -15.95
N ASN A 582 12.99 -3.86 -16.77
CA ASN A 582 13.88 -2.73 -16.57
C ASN A 582 13.32 -1.71 -15.54
N TYR A 583 12.02 -1.81 -15.19
CA TYR A 583 11.40 -0.97 -14.17
C TYR A 583 11.76 -1.45 -12.77
N TYR A 584 12.42 -0.61 -12.01
CA TYR A 584 12.70 -0.83 -10.58
C TYR A 584 13.05 0.49 -9.89
N LEU A 585 12.95 0.51 -8.57
CA LEU A 585 13.48 1.56 -7.72
C LEU A 585 14.52 0.94 -6.77
N ASP A 586 15.38 1.75 -6.17
CA ASP A 586 16.49 1.25 -5.36
C ASP A 586 16.63 2.05 -4.06
N ASP A 587 17.50 1.58 -3.18
CA ASP A 587 17.90 2.32 -1.99
C ASP A 587 18.40 3.73 -2.38
N PRO A 588 18.10 4.75 -1.58
CA PRO A 588 18.64 6.08 -1.80
C PRO A 588 20.16 6.07 -1.88
N PRO A 589 20.77 6.82 -2.81
CA PRO A 589 22.23 6.88 -2.92
C PRO A 589 22.84 7.48 -1.64
N ALA A 590 24.00 6.94 -1.22
CA ALA A 590 24.70 7.40 -0.03
C ALA A 590 25.10 8.90 -0.12
N ASP A 591 25.43 9.37 -1.33
CA ASP A 591 25.72 10.79 -1.59
C ASP A 591 24.63 11.37 -2.51
N LEU A 592 23.58 11.90 -1.89
CA LEU A 592 22.45 12.51 -2.58
C LEU A 592 22.86 13.82 -3.29
N ASP A 593 23.77 14.57 -2.69
CA ASP A 593 24.23 15.86 -3.24
C ASP A 593 25.05 15.66 -4.51
N PHE A 594 25.85 14.60 -4.57
CA PHE A 594 26.53 14.19 -5.79
C PHE A 594 25.52 13.93 -6.93
N VAL A 595 24.43 13.20 -6.64
CA VAL A 595 23.44 12.88 -7.67
C VAL A 595 22.65 14.12 -8.09
N LYS A 596 22.30 15.02 -7.16
CA LYS A 596 21.68 16.31 -7.49
C LYS A 596 22.60 17.18 -8.37
N LYS A 597 23.89 17.20 -8.05
CA LYS A 597 24.89 17.89 -8.87
C LYS A 597 25.04 17.25 -10.25
N LEU A 598 25.05 15.92 -10.35
CA LEU A 598 25.05 15.18 -11.62
C LEU A 598 23.86 15.59 -12.51
N ILE A 599 22.67 15.72 -11.94
CA ILE A 599 21.50 16.17 -12.69
C ILE A 599 21.74 17.60 -13.23
N ARG A 600 22.13 18.51 -12.37
CA ARG A 600 22.34 19.91 -12.76
C ARG A 600 23.44 20.07 -13.82
N GLU A 601 24.57 19.37 -13.66
CA GLU A 601 25.76 19.60 -14.47
C GLU A 601 25.85 18.71 -15.71
N GLU A 602 25.23 17.53 -15.68
CA GLU A 602 25.33 16.59 -16.80
C GLU A 602 23.97 16.34 -17.46
N VAL A 603 22.94 15.94 -16.69
CA VAL A 603 21.63 15.60 -17.28
C VAL A 603 20.95 16.80 -17.93
N LEU A 604 20.93 17.95 -17.25
CA LEU A 604 20.28 19.16 -17.76
C LEU A 604 21.06 19.88 -18.85
N LYS A 605 22.36 19.57 -19.03
CA LYS A 605 23.22 20.21 -20.06
C LYS A 605 23.30 19.42 -21.36
N VAL A 606 22.65 18.25 -21.46
CA VAL A 606 22.58 17.48 -22.71
C VAL A 606 21.89 18.28 -23.83
N PHE A 607 20.83 19.02 -23.47
CA PHE A 607 20.13 19.94 -24.37
C PHE A 607 19.95 21.30 -23.68
N PRO A 608 19.57 22.36 -24.39
CA PRO A 608 19.21 23.65 -23.81
C PRO A 608 18.12 23.49 -22.76
N TYR A 609 18.12 24.30 -21.72
CA TYR A 609 17.16 24.26 -20.59
C TYR A 609 15.70 24.29 -21.04
N ARG A 610 15.38 24.95 -22.16
CA ARG A 610 14.04 24.92 -22.74
C ARG A 610 13.53 23.53 -23.12
N VAL A 611 14.42 22.55 -23.25
CA VAL A 611 14.09 21.13 -23.50
C VAL A 611 14.16 20.33 -22.21
N THR A 612 15.25 20.47 -21.45
CA THR A 612 15.57 19.56 -20.34
C THR A 612 14.73 19.83 -19.10
N LEU A 613 14.38 21.11 -18.81
CA LEU A 613 13.59 21.43 -17.61
C LEU A 613 12.12 20.96 -17.70
N PRO A 614 11.36 21.24 -18.79
CA PRO A 614 10.01 20.68 -18.93
C PRO A 614 9.99 19.16 -19.03
N TYR A 615 11.04 18.56 -19.59
CA TYR A 615 11.20 17.11 -19.63
C TYR A 615 11.37 16.52 -18.21
N LEU A 616 12.30 17.09 -17.43
CA LEU A 616 12.51 16.69 -16.04
C LEU A 616 11.24 16.82 -15.20
N ALA A 617 10.53 17.94 -15.32
CA ALA A 617 9.26 18.14 -14.67
C ALA A 617 8.25 17.04 -15.04
N HIS A 618 8.20 16.64 -16.33
CA HIS A 618 7.31 15.56 -16.76
C HIS A 618 7.68 14.19 -16.16
N ILE A 619 8.96 13.90 -15.97
CA ILE A 619 9.42 12.68 -15.29
C ILE A 619 8.96 12.65 -13.83
N PHE A 620 9.18 13.77 -13.12
CA PHE A 620 8.80 13.91 -11.70
C PHE A 620 7.27 14.06 -11.51
N TRP A 621 6.53 14.37 -12.57
CA TRP A 621 5.06 14.27 -12.57
C TRP A 621 4.56 12.86 -12.36
N SER A 622 5.30 11.83 -12.77
CA SER A 622 4.86 10.42 -12.73
C SER A 622 4.32 10.00 -11.36
N PRO A 623 5.06 10.10 -10.25
CA PRO A 623 4.53 9.77 -8.93
C PRO A 623 3.65 10.90 -8.34
N LEU A 624 3.85 12.15 -8.74
CA LEU A 624 3.09 13.30 -8.22
C LEU A 624 1.63 13.30 -8.73
N ALA A 625 1.38 12.79 -9.94
CA ALA A 625 0.06 12.77 -10.58
C ALA A 625 -1.03 12.09 -9.71
N HIS A 626 -0.64 11.19 -8.83
CA HIS A 626 -1.53 10.54 -7.87
C HIS A 626 -2.24 11.53 -6.93
N PHE A 627 -1.54 12.56 -6.50
CA PHE A 627 -2.06 13.59 -5.60
C PHE A 627 -2.89 14.67 -6.33
N VAL A 628 -2.97 14.59 -7.67
CA VAL A 628 -3.70 15.54 -8.51
C VAL A 628 -4.66 14.79 -9.45
N PRO A 629 -5.62 14.00 -8.93
CA PRO A 629 -6.45 13.09 -9.73
C PRO A 629 -7.32 13.80 -10.74
N MET A 630 -7.65 15.07 -10.52
CA MET A 630 -8.41 15.90 -11.45
C MET A 630 -7.62 16.29 -12.71
N ALA A 631 -6.28 16.30 -12.65
CA ALA A 631 -5.46 16.58 -13.82
C ALA A 631 -5.59 15.46 -14.86
N LYS A 632 -5.84 15.85 -16.10
CA LYS A 632 -5.94 14.90 -17.21
C LYS A 632 -4.55 14.43 -17.62
N PRO A 633 -4.39 13.13 -17.96
CA PRO A 633 -3.13 12.60 -18.47
C PRO A 633 -2.71 13.32 -19.74
N ILE A 634 -1.43 13.57 -19.86
CA ILE A 634 -0.81 14.20 -21.01
C ILE A 634 0.39 13.37 -21.48
N CYS A 635 0.52 13.21 -22.81
CA CYS A 635 1.68 12.58 -23.40
C CYS A 635 2.76 13.63 -23.71
N LEU A 636 3.97 13.45 -23.17
CA LEU A 636 5.11 14.24 -23.60
C LEU A 636 5.55 13.80 -25.00
N TRP A 637 5.42 14.68 -25.98
CA TRP A 637 5.75 14.40 -27.38
C TRP A 637 7.06 15.06 -27.77
N VAL A 638 8.13 14.26 -27.85
CA VAL A 638 9.50 14.73 -28.07
C VAL A 638 9.86 14.62 -29.56
N VAL A 639 9.90 15.73 -30.24
CA VAL A 639 10.18 15.82 -31.68
C VAL A 639 11.61 16.23 -31.96
N GLY A 640 12.30 15.52 -32.84
CA GLY A 640 13.63 15.85 -33.29
C GLY A 640 14.11 14.97 -34.43
N LEU A 641 15.08 15.45 -35.19
CA LEU A 641 15.65 14.73 -36.33
C LEU A 641 16.33 13.43 -35.89
N THR A 642 16.45 12.47 -36.82
CA THR A 642 17.28 11.27 -36.64
C THR A 642 18.70 11.67 -36.27
N GLY A 643 19.32 10.99 -35.29
CA GLY A 643 20.68 11.29 -34.80
C GLY A 643 20.79 12.47 -33.83
N SER A 644 19.68 13.09 -33.41
CA SER A 644 19.67 14.15 -32.39
C SER A 644 19.89 13.69 -30.95
N PHE A 645 20.03 12.40 -30.68
CA PHE A 645 20.09 11.74 -29.37
C PHE A 645 18.79 11.74 -28.58
N LYS A 646 17.64 12.03 -29.21
CA LYS A 646 16.33 12.06 -28.54
C LYS A 646 16.02 10.75 -27.80
N THR A 647 16.12 9.58 -28.46
CA THR A 647 15.84 8.27 -27.84
C THR A 647 16.87 7.93 -26.76
N SER A 648 18.15 8.25 -26.95
CA SER A 648 19.19 8.01 -25.92
C SER A 648 18.99 8.88 -24.67
N TYR A 649 18.56 10.12 -24.85
CA TYR A 649 18.21 11.01 -23.73
C TYR A 649 16.91 10.56 -23.06
N THR A 650 15.92 10.13 -23.83
CA THR A 650 14.69 9.52 -23.28
C THR A 650 15.02 8.28 -22.42
N GLY A 651 16.00 7.45 -22.84
CA GLY A 651 16.48 6.32 -22.02
C GLY A 651 17.08 6.78 -20.70
N LEU A 652 17.92 7.82 -20.74
CA LEU A 652 18.47 8.42 -19.52
C LEU A 652 17.36 8.95 -18.60
N MET A 653 16.36 9.64 -19.15
CA MET A 653 15.24 10.19 -18.38
C MET A 653 14.31 9.10 -17.84
N ALA A 654 14.08 8.02 -18.58
CA ALA A 654 13.34 6.85 -18.09
C ALA A 654 14.11 6.13 -16.96
N SER A 655 15.45 6.23 -16.96
CA SER A 655 16.30 5.57 -15.95
C SER A 655 16.15 6.16 -14.54
N PHE A 656 15.39 7.23 -14.34
CA PHE A 656 14.92 7.62 -13.02
C PHE A 656 14.01 6.53 -12.38
N PHE A 657 13.44 5.62 -13.18
CA PHE A 657 12.54 4.56 -12.73
C PHE A 657 13.03 3.17 -13.11
N GLY A 658 14.34 2.98 -13.32
CA GLY A 658 14.89 1.69 -13.66
C GLY A 658 16.20 1.76 -14.42
N ASN A 659 16.43 0.82 -15.36
CA ASN A 659 17.63 0.78 -16.19
C ASN A 659 17.23 0.66 -17.67
N PHE A 660 17.20 1.78 -18.37
CA PHE A 660 16.72 1.85 -19.75
C PHE A 660 17.84 2.29 -20.70
N LYS A 661 17.94 1.57 -21.81
CA LYS A 661 18.83 1.87 -22.93
C LYS A 661 18.01 2.13 -24.18
N THR A 662 18.68 2.63 -25.22
CA THR A 662 18.07 2.75 -26.56
C THR A 662 17.60 1.39 -27.04
N GLY A 663 16.32 1.26 -27.38
CA GLY A 663 15.66 -0.01 -27.77
C GLY A 663 14.88 -0.72 -26.67
N ASP A 664 14.96 -0.26 -25.41
CA ASP A 664 14.23 -0.85 -24.28
C ASP A 664 12.83 -0.21 -24.10
N PHE A 665 12.11 0.03 -25.17
CA PHE A 665 10.84 0.74 -25.14
C PHE A 665 9.76 0.05 -25.96
N GLU A 666 8.52 0.39 -25.66
CA GLU A 666 7.41 0.12 -26.57
C GLU A 666 7.58 0.93 -27.86
N THR A 667 6.99 0.48 -28.95
CA THR A 667 7.07 1.20 -30.23
C THR A 667 5.69 1.42 -30.84
N TRP A 668 5.55 2.49 -31.61
CA TRP A 668 4.30 2.76 -32.36
C TRP A 668 3.98 1.69 -33.42
N ARG A 669 4.89 0.78 -33.72
CA ARG A 669 4.65 -0.39 -34.59
C ARG A 669 3.84 -1.49 -33.90
N SER A 670 3.80 -1.49 -32.58
CA SER A 670 2.96 -2.39 -31.79
C SER A 670 1.48 -2.08 -32.01
N THR A 671 0.64 -3.08 -31.79
CA THR A 671 -0.81 -2.85 -31.84
C THR A 671 -1.23 -1.93 -30.67
N THR A 672 -2.23 -1.07 -30.90
CA THR A 672 -2.79 -0.20 -29.86
C THR A 672 -3.13 -0.99 -28.58
N ASN A 673 -3.58 -2.22 -28.73
CA ASN A 673 -3.93 -3.11 -27.64
C ASN A 673 -2.72 -3.51 -26.78
N ALA A 674 -1.58 -3.78 -27.42
CA ALA A 674 -0.34 -4.10 -26.74
C ALA A 674 0.15 -2.86 -25.97
N ILE A 675 0.13 -1.69 -26.60
CA ILE A 675 0.51 -0.43 -25.98
C ILE A 675 -0.36 -0.13 -24.75
N GLU A 676 -1.70 -0.23 -24.90
CA GLU A 676 -2.65 0.00 -23.81
C GLU A 676 -2.45 -1.00 -22.65
N LYS A 677 -2.27 -2.29 -22.97
CA LYS A 677 -2.04 -3.34 -21.96
C LYS A 677 -0.71 -3.15 -21.23
N ASN A 678 0.36 -2.90 -21.96
CA ASN A 678 1.69 -2.73 -21.36
C ASN A 678 1.75 -1.47 -20.51
N GLY A 679 1.20 -0.36 -20.99
CA GLY A 679 1.10 0.89 -20.22
C GLY A 679 0.17 0.81 -19.00
N TYR A 680 -0.72 -0.18 -18.95
CA TYR A 680 -1.57 -0.40 -17.78
C TYR A 680 -0.78 -0.91 -16.57
N PHE A 681 0.18 -1.80 -16.76
CA PHE A 681 0.98 -2.36 -15.68
C PHE A 681 2.03 -1.38 -15.13
N VAL A 682 2.48 -0.44 -15.96
CA VAL A 682 3.45 0.62 -15.60
C VAL A 682 2.71 1.83 -15.04
N LYS A 683 2.02 1.65 -13.90
CA LYS A 683 1.26 2.72 -13.27
C LYS A 683 2.20 3.70 -12.55
N ASP A 684 1.93 5.00 -12.67
CA ASP A 684 2.62 6.11 -12.01
C ASP A 684 4.15 6.15 -12.25
N MET A 685 4.62 5.52 -13.34
CA MET A 685 6.01 5.58 -13.85
C MET A 685 6.01 6.07 -15.30
N PRO A 686 7.15 6.55 -15.83
CA PRO A 686 7.26 6.89 -17.26
C PRO A 686 6.99 5.67 -18.16
N PHE A 687 6.13 5.82 -19.14
CA PHE A 687 5.85 4.80 -20.16
C PHE A 687 6.23 5.35 -21.53
N VAL A 688 7.32 4.82 -22.10
CA VAL A 688 7.88 5.34 -23.36
C VAL A 688 7.35 4.54 -24.55
N VAL A 689 6.83 5.26 -25.57
CA VAL A 689 6.47 4.71 -26.88
C VAL A 689 7.35 5.39 -27.94
N ASP A 690 8.32 4.66 -28.45
CA ASP A 690 9.39 5.18 -29.31
C ASP A 690 9.07 5.13 -30.81
N ASP A 691 9.80 5.91 -31.58
CA ASP A 691 9.91 5.90 -33.05
C ASP A 691 8.59 6.16 -33.80
N TYR A 692 7.91 7.27 -33.47
CA TYR A 692 6.81 7.74 -34.28
C TYR A 692 7.32 8.36 -35.60
N LYS A 693 6.82 7.82 -36.74
CA LYS A 693 7.01 8.35 -38.11
C LYS A 693 5.68 8.43 -38.80
N GLY A 694 5.27 9.64 -39.15
CA GLY A 694 3.93 9.92 -39.66
C GLY A 694 3.51 9.09 -40.88
N VAL A 695 4.45 8.62 -41.70
CA VAL A 695 4.20 7.84 -42.92
C VAL A 695 3.92 6.37 -42.64
N ASP A 696 4.49 5.80 -41.57
CA ASP A 696 4.46 4.36 -41.31
C ASP A 696 3.35 3.89 -40.37
N ILE A 697 2.58 4.81 -39.77
CA ILE A 697 1.67 4.49 -38.67
C ILE A 697 0.20 4.75 -39.03
N ASN A 698 -0.67 3.83 -38.64
CA ASN A 698 -2.10 4.03 -38.78
C ASN A 698 -2.59 5.19 -37.91
N GLN A 699 -2.86 6.33 -38.54
CA GLN A 699 -3.28 7.57 -37.89
C GLN A 699 -4.56 7.42 -37.04
N LYS A 700 -5.50 6.55 -37.43
CA LYS A 700 -6.71 6.26 -36.65
C LYS A 700 -6.36 5.53 -35.34
N ALA A 701 -5.42 4.60 -35.40
CA ALA A 701 -4.95 3.86 -34.23
C ALA A 701 -4.22 4.78 -33.24
N LEU A 702 -3.34 5.65 -33.73
CA LEU A 702 -2.67 6.68 -32.94
C LEU A 702 -3.66 7.63 -32.27
N THR A 703 -4.56 8.21 -33.08
CA THR A 703 -5.60 9.14 -32.60
C THR A 703 -6.39 8.50 -31.45
N SER A 704 -6.84 7.27 -31.65
CA SER A 704 -7.59 6.56 -30.64
C SER A 704 -6.77 6.26 -29.37
N CYS A 705 -5.47 5.89 -29.53
CA CYS A 705 -4.58 5.64 -28.39
C CYS A 705 -4.39 6.90 -27.54
N ILE A 706 -4.06 8.03 -28.16
CA ILE A 706 -3.84 9.31 -27.46
C ILE A 706 -5.15 9.83 -26.82
N GLN A 707 -6.30 9.67 -27.50
CA GLN A 707 -7.59 10.06 -26.95
C GLN A 707 -7.95 9.19 -25.73
N ASN A 708 -7.84 7.86 -25.84
CA ASN A 708 -8.10 6.94 -24.75
C ASN A 708 -7.20 7.21 -23.54
N TYR A 709 -5.92 7.45 -23.75
CA TYR A 709 -4.98 7.86 -22.72
C TYR A 709 -5.41 9.14 -22.03
N GLY A 710 -5.64 10.22 -22.80
CA GLY A 710 -6.03 11.52 -22.24
C GLY A 710 -7.38 11.54 -21.53
N ASP A 711 -8.26 10.59 -21.83
CA ASP A 711 -9.58 10.46 -21.20
C ASP A 711 -9.62 9.38 -20.11
N ARG A 712 -8.51 8.68 -19.86
CA ARG A 712 -8.41 7.50 -18.93
C ARG A 712 -9.45 6.43 -19.26
N HIS A 713 -9.70 6.23 -20.53
CA HIS A 713 -10.65 5.22 -21.00
C HIS A 713 -9.94 4.13 -21.79
N GLY A 714 -10.38 2.90 -21.60
CA GLY A 714 -9.94 1.77 -22.40
C GLY A 714 -11.07 1.31 -23.36
N ARG A 715 -10.73 0.48 -24.34
CA ARG A 715 -11.71 -0.13 -25.24
C ARG A 715 -12.34 -1.34 -24.58
N GLY A 716 -13.66 -1.28 -24.33
CA GLY A 716 -14.44 -2.44 -23.91
C GLY A 716 -14.38 -3.54 -24.98
N ARG A 717 -14.23 -4.79 -24.55
CA ARG A 717 -14.20 -5.97 -25.44
C ARG A 717 -15.11 -7.03 -24.90
N MET A 718 -15.88 -7.62 -25.78
CA MET A 718 -16.61 -8.85 -25.49
C MET A 718 -15.66 -10.04 -25.60
N ARG A 719 -15.67 -10.90 -24.58
CA ARG A 719 -15.06 -12.24 -24.64
C ARG A 719 -15.92 -13.18 -25.47
N ALA A 720 -15.37 -14.35 -25.81
CA ALA A 720 -16.13 -15.38 -26.52
C ALA A 720 -17.36 -15.91 -25.75
N ASP A 721 -17.39 -15.68 -24.43
CA ASP A 721 -18.48 -16.00 -23.52
C ASP A 721 -19.52 -14.87 -23.36
N LEU A 722 -19.48 -13.84 -24.23
CA LEU A 722 -20.32 -12.66 -24.23
C LEU A 722 -20.16 -11.73 -23.00
N ASN A 723 -19.21 -11.99 -22.10
CA ASN A 723 -18.88 -11.10 -21.01
C ASN A 723 -17.95 -9.99 -21.49
N VAL A 724 -18.06 -8.81 -20.86
CA VAL A 724 -17.12 -7.70 -21.11
C VAL A 724 -15.78 -8.07 -20.49
N GLY A 725 -14.74 -8.21 -21.32
CA GLY A 725 -13.38 -8.45 -20.85
C GLY A 725 -12.79 -7.23 -20.13
N LYS A 726 -11.73 -7.43 -19.35
CA LYS A 726 -11.00 -6.36 -18.67
C LYS A 726 -10.58 -5.28 -19.68
N THR A 727 -10.87 -4.04 -19.35
CA THR A 727 -10.57 -2.88 -20.16
C THR A 727 -9.19 -2.34 -19.78
N TRP A 728 -8.25 -2.39 -20.73
CA TRP A 728 -6.90 -1.89 -20.54
C TRP A 728 -6.80 -0.43 -20.98
N TYR A 729 -6.19 0.43 -20.18
CA TYR A 729 -5.81 1.80 -20.54
C TYR A 729 -4.46 2.16 -19.92
N ILE A 730 -3.71 3.04 -20.55
CA ILE A 730 -2.37 3.41 -20.09
C ILE A 730 -2.49 4.18 -18.77
N ARG A 731 -1.85 3.67 -17.72
CA ARG A 731 -1.75 4.30 -16.39
C ARG A 731 -0.37 4.88 -16.14
N GLY A 732 0.60 4.54 -16.98
CA GLY A 732 1.92 5.15 -16.96
C GLY A 732 1.90 6.58 -17.49
N ASN A 733 2.88 7.38 -17.11
CA ASN A 733 3.08 8.73 -17.62
C ASN A 733 3.72 8.66 -19.02
N MET A 734 2.91 8.86 -20.03
CA MET A 734 3.28 8.57 -21.41
C MET A 734 4.27 9.57 -21.99
N ILE A 735 5.31 9.04 -22.63
CA ILE A 735 6.32 9.80 -23.37
C ILE A 735 6.42 9.19 -24.76
N SER A 736 6.39 10.01 -25.81
CA SER A 736 6.60 9.56 -27.18
C SER A 736 7.79 10.26 -27.80
N THR A 737 8.69 9.52 -28.44
CA THR A 737 9.71 10.12 -29.29
C THR A 737 9.24 10.08 -30.74
N ALA A 738 9.53 11.12 -31.49
CA ALA A 738 9.00 11.32 -32.83
C ALA A 738 9.99 12.07 -33.76
N GLU A 739 9.86 11.84 -35.06
CA GLU A 739 10.49 12.69 -36.07
C GLU A 739 9.57 13.85 -36.46
N ASP A 740 8.25 13.64 -36.38
CA ASP A 740 7.22 14.61 -36.78
C ASP A 740 6.18 14.83 -35.66
N ILE A 741 5.46 15.93 -35.77
CA ILE A 741 4.26 16.19 -34.99
C ILE A 741 3.14 15.26 -35.50
N PRO A 742 2.30 14.66 -34.64
CA PRO A 742 1.24 13.79 -35.10
C PRO A 742 0.29 14.58 -36.00
N GLN A 743 0.06 14.07 -37.21
CA GLN A 743 -0.93 14.64 -38.12
C GLN A 743 -2.31 14.23 -37.65
N GLY A 744 -3.18 15.14 -37.37
CA GLY A 744 -4.52 14.79 -36.91
C GLY A 744 -5.36 15.96 -36.44
N GLU A 745 -6.44 15.65 -35.77
CA GLU A 745 -7.40 16.60 -35.22
C GLU A 745 -6.80 17.42 -34.09
N ALA A 746 -7.21 18.68 -33.93
CA ALA A 746 -6.87 19.54 -32.79
C ALA A 746 -7.08 18.83 -31.42
N SER A 747 -7.98 17.85 -31.37
CA SER A 747 -8.24 17.03 -30.20
C SER A 747 -7.05 16.13 -29.78
N VAL A 748 -6.22 15.69 -30.72
CA VAL A 748 -4.98 14.91 -30.44
C VAL A 748 -3.90 15.85 -29.94
N LEU A 749 -3.70 16.98 -30.64
CA LEU A 749 -2.69 17.97 -30.26
C LEU A 749 -2.93 18.55 -28.84
N SER A 750 -4.20 18.70 -28.46
CA SER A 750 -4.55 19.16 -27.10
C SER A 750 -4.22 18.16 -25.98
N ARG A 751 -3.91 16.89 -26.28
CA ARG A 751 -3.57 15.82 -25.33
C ARG A 751 -2.08 15.49 -25.28
N ILE A 752 -1.26 16.24 -26.02
CA ILE A 752 0.20 16.10 -25.99
C ILE A 752 0.84 17.37 -25.45
N LEU A 753 1.99 17.25 -24.79
CA LEU A 753 2.89 18.36 -24.49
C LEU A 753 4.05 18.30 -25.49
N LEU A 754 4.07 19.21 -26.45
CA LEU A 754 5.00 19.19 -27.57
C LEU A 754 6.35 19.78 -27.18
N LEU A 755 7.39 18.96 -27.20
CA LEU A 755 8.75 19.34 -26.89
C LEU A 755 9.66 19.17 -28.12
N LYS A 756 10.14 20.30 -28.70
CA LYS A 756 10.99 20.28 -29.90
C LYS A 756 12.46 20.29 -29.49
N ILE A 757 13.22 19.30 -29.96
CA ILE A 757 14.68 19.25 -29.83
C ILE A 757 15.30 20.06 -30.96
N PRO A 758 16.04 21.16 -30.67
CA PRO A 758 16.52 22.08 -31.69
C PRO A 758 17.69 21.57 -32.54
N GLY A 759 18.29 20.45 -32.17
CA GLY A 759 19.44 19.89 -32.86
C GLY A 759 20.03 18.69 -32.11
N ARG A 760 21.29 18.39 -32.36
CA ARG A 760 21.98 17.27 -31.70
C ARG A 760 22.36 17.67 -30.29
N GLY A 761 22.08 16.78 -29.31
CA GLY A 761 22.46 16.96 -27.91
C GLY A 761 23.97 16.82 -27.69
N ASP A 762 24.46 17.32 -26.55
CA ASP A 762 25.85 17.18 -26.16
C ASP A 762 26.14 15.73 -25.76
N SER A 763 27.03 15.06 -26.53
CA SER A 763 27.38 13.66 -26.31
C SER A 763 28.25 13.47 -25.06
N GLY A 764 29.05 14.48 -24.68
CA GLY A 764 29.94 14.42 -23.50
C GLY A 764 29.12 14.39 -22.20
N HIS A 765 28.18 15.31 -22.08
CA HIS A 765 27.24 15.37 -20.95
C HIS A 765 26.34 14.11 -20.90
N LEU A 766 25.81 13.68 -22.06
CA LEU A 766 25.00 12.46 -22.14
C LEU A 766 25.76 11.22 -21.66
N THR A 767 27.00 11.02 -22.12
CA THR A 767 27.83 9.86 -21.75
C THR A 767 28.11 9.83 -20.24
N LYS A 768 28.46 10.98 -19.66
CA LYS A 768 28.73 11.08 -18.22
C LYS A 768 27.47 10.83 -17.39
N ALA A 769 26.32 11.35 -17.80
CA ALA A 769 25.05 11.11 -17.15
C ALA A 769 24.65 9.63 -17.22
N GLN A 770 24.83 9.00 -18.40
CA GLN A 770 24.54 7.56 -18.60
C GLN A 770 25.47 6.65 -17.77
N ALA A 771 26.73 7.02 -17.58
CA ALA A 771 27.69 6.27 -16.76
C ALA A 771 27.26 6.18 -15.28
N ASN A 772 26.43 7.12 -14.82
CA ASN A 772 25.93 7.18 -13.45
C ASN A 772 24.40 6.99 -13.36
N ALA A 773 23.76 6.51 -14.43
CA ALA A 773 22.30 6.37 -14.50
C ALA A 773 21.75 5.38 -13.46
N ASN A 774 22.56 4.44 -12.98
CA ASN A 774 22.21 3.49 -11.93
C ASN A 774 21.90 4.14 -10.57
N LEU A 775 22.27 5.42 -10.35
CA LEU A 775 21.97 6.16 -9.13
C LEU A 775 20.58 6.83 -9.16
N LEU A 776 20.00 6.99 -10.36
CA LEU A 776 18.75 7.72 -10.54
C LEU A 776 17.52 7.03 -9.91
N PRO A 777 17.37 5.68 -9.96
CA PRO A 777 16.24 5.01 -9.29
C PRO A 777 16.23 5.23 -7.77
N GLY A 778 17.40 5.26 -7.13
CA GLY A 778 17.50 5.55 -5.70
C GLY A 778 17.20 7.01 -5.36
N LEU A 779 17.58 7.97 -6.22
CA LEU A 779 17.16 9.37 -6.09
C LEU A 779 15.61 9.48 -6.18
N THR A 780 15.00 8.75 -7.11
CA THR A 780 13.53 8.75 -7.27
C THR A 780 12.85 8.18 -6.04
N SER A 781 13.42 7.15 -5.41
CA SER A 781 12.91 6.64 -4.12
C SER A 781 12.87 7.75 -3.06
N LYS A 782 13.92 8.56 -2.99
CA LYS A 782 13.99 9.71 -2.07
C LYS A 782 12.99 10.81 -2.41
N TYR A 783 12.77 11.06 -3.71
CA TYR A 783 11.73 12.00 -4.15
C TYR A 783 10.32 11.53 -3.78
N ILE A 784 10.02 10.25 -3.94
CA ILE A 784 8.73 9.67 -3.55
C ILE A 784 8.54 9.77 -2.03
N GLN A 785 9.57 9.49 -1.24
CA GLN A 785 9.56 9.72 0.21
C GLN A 785 9.28 11.19 0.54
N PHE A 786 9.93 12.13 -0.15
CA PHE A 786 9.70 13.56 0.00
C PHE A 786 8.22 13.91 -0.29
N LEU A 787 7.61 13.32 -1.33
CA LEU A 787 6.18 13.53 -1.61
C LEU A 787 5.28 13.00 -0.49
N CYS A 788 5.59 11.83 0.09
CA CYS A 788 4.86 11.28 1.23
C CYS A 788 4.93 12.19 2.48
N GLN A 789 6.07 12.84 2.67
CA GLN A 789 6.33 13.70 3.83
C GLN A 789 5.76 15.12 3.67
N ARG A 790 5.44 15.53 2.45
CA ARG A 790 4.78 16.83 2.21
C ARG A 790 3.41 16.85 2.89
N LYS A 791 3.11 17.93 3.59
CA LYS A 791 1.81 18.15 4.25
C LYS A 791 0.70 18.58 3.27
N LEU A 792 1.02 18.73 1.96
CA LEU A 792 0.05 19.08 0.93
C LEU A 792 -0.92 17.93 0.68
N ARG A 793 -2.21 18.23 0.71
CA ARG A 793 -3.30 17.29 0.45
C ARG A 793 -3.83 17.45 -0.97
N GLU A 794 -4.69 16.53 -1.41
CA GLU A 794 -5.31 16.56 -2.73
C GLU A 794 -5.95 17.92 -3.07
N HIS A 795 -6.71 18.51 -2.14
CA HIS A 795 -7.36 19.81 -2.35
C HIS A 795 -6.37 20.98 -2.52
N ASP A 796 -5.18 20.91 -1.92
CA ASP A 796 -4.15 21.94 -2.10
C ASP A 796 -3.61 21.89 -3.52
N TYR A 797 -3.36 20.68 -4.04
CA TYR A 797 -2.93 20.48 -5.43
C TYR A 797 -4.03 20.86 -6.44
N GLU A 798 -5.30 20.59 -6.11
CA GLU A 798 -6.44 21.01 -6.94
C GLU A 798 -6.54 22.54 -7.03
N ALA A 799 -6.38 23.25 -5.91
CA ALA A 799 -6.34 24.69 -5.86
C ALA A 799 -5.18 25.26 -6.69
N MET A 800 -3.98 24.68 -6.55
CA MET A 800 -2.80 25.04 -7.35
C MET A 800 -3.06 24.81 -8.85
N LEU A 801 -3.66 23.69 -9.22
CA LEU A 801 -3.99 23.37 -10.62
C LEU A 801 -4.97 24.40 -11.19
N ALA A 802 -6.03 24.74 -10.44
CA ALA A 802 -7.03 25.72 -10.86
C ALA A 802 -6.42 27.11 -11.02
N GLU A 803 -5.61 27.57 -10.06
CA GLU A 803 -4.90 28.85 -10.14
C GLU A 803 -3.99 28.91 -11.38
N ARG A 804 -3.16 27.89 -11.59
CA ARG A 804 -2.19 27.88 -12.67
C ARG A 804 -2.83 27.77 -14.05
N ARG A 805 -3.95 27.07 -14.19
CA ARG A 805 -4.73 27.05 -15.43
C ARG A 805 -5.15 28.44 -15.85
N THR A 806 -5.44 29.35 -14.95
CA THR A 806 -5.82 30.74 -15.29
C THR A 806 -4.66 31.56 -15.84
N LYS A 807 -3.40 31.17 -15.53
CA LYS A 807 -2.19 31.84 -16.02
C LYS A 807 -1.86 31.46 -17.48
N PHE A 808 -2.38 30.32 -17.97
CA PHE A 808 -2.13 29.87 -19.34
C PHE A 808 -3.36 30.11 -20.22
N ARG A 809 -3.28 31.06 -21.13
CA ARG A 809 -4.30 31.26 -22.16
C ARG A 809 -3.95 30.44 -23.40
N ALA A 810 -4.67 29.33 -23.60
CA ALA A 810 -4.51 28.46 -24.75
C ALA A 810 -5.79 28.36 -25.57
N PHE A 811 -5.69 28.04 -26.85
CA PHE A 811 -6.85 27.79 -27.74
C PHE A 811 -7.67 26.59 -27.22
N HIS A 812 -7.03 25.63 -26.57
CA HIS A 812 -7.71 24.50 -25.99
C HIS A 812 -7.44 24.41 -24.48
N GLY A 813 -8.49 24.30 -23.67
CA GLY A 813 -8.38 24.26 -22.19
C GLY A 813 -7.49 23.14 -21.65
N ARG A 814 -7.36 22.01 -22.36
CA ARG A 814 -6.46 20.91 -21.99
C ARG A 814 -4.98 21.30 -22.09
N VAL A 815 -4.60 22.14 -23.04
CA VAL A 815 -3.22 22.64 -23.15
C VAL A 815 -2.86 23.46 -21.92
N ALA A 816 -3.78 24.34 -21.47
CA ALA A 816 -3.59 25.11 -20.24
C ALA A 816 -3.45 24.22 -19.01
N GLU A 817 -4.26 23.16 -18.90
CA GLU A 817 -4.20 22.18 -17.81
C GLU A 817 -2.89 21.41 -17.81
N SER A 818 -2.41 21.01 -18.97
CA SER A 818 -1.17 20.29 -19.16
C SER A 818 0.05 21.08 -18.72
N LEU A 819 0.09 22.37 -19.10
CA LEU A 819 1.16 23.28 -18.69
C LEU A 819 1.08 23.57 -17.18
N ALA A 820 -0.12 23.69 -16.62
CA ALA A 820 -0.34 23.85 -15.19
C ALA A 820 0.16 22.63 -14.42
N ALA A 821 -0.18 21.41 -14.85
CA ALA A 821 0.31 20.16 -14.24
C ALA A 821 1.84 20.04 -14.31
N ASN A 822 2.44 20.32 -15.48
CA ASN A 822 3.91 20.30 -15.62
C ASN A 822 4.56 21.35 -14.72
N SER A 823 3.93 22.53 -14.52
CA SER A 823 4.47 23.56 -13.62
C SER A 823 4.40 23.18 -12.14
N ILE A 824 3.38 22.44 -11.71
CA ILE A 824 3.30 21.89 -10.34
C ILE A 824 4.41 20.85 -10.13
N ALA A 825 4.65 20.00 -11.14
CA ALA A 825 5.72 19.02 -11.11
C ALA A 825 7.10 19.68 -11.04
N TRP A 826 7.30 20.78 -11.78
CA TRP A 826 8.54 21.55 -11.69
C TRP A 826 8.80 22.08 -10.28
N ASP A 827 7.82 22.68 -9.62
CA ASP A 827 8.02 23.20 -8.27
C ASP A 827 8.46 22.11 -7.29
N ALA A 828 7.78 20.96 -7.32
CA ALA A 828 8.14 19.83 -6.46
C ALA A 828 9.54 19.28 -6.80
N ALA A 829 9.89 19.20 -8.08
CA ALA A 829 11.19 18.74 -8.53
C ALA A 829 12.29 19.74 -8.19
N ALA A 830 12.04 21.04 -8.41
CA ALA A 830 13.01 22.11 -8.14
C ALA A 830 13.30 22.20 -6.62
N GLU A 831 12.27 22.20 -5.79
CA GLU A 831 12.41 22.15 -4.34
C GLU A 831 13.24 20.94 -3.87
N PHE A 832 12.93 19.76 -4.38
CA PHE A 832 13.63 18.54 -4.00
C PHE A 832 15.09 18.52 -4.48
N LEU A 833 15.36 18.98 -5.71
CA LEU A 833 16.66 18.93 -6.34
C LEU A 833 17.54 20.16 -6.04
N GLY A 834 16.99 21.25 -5.48
CA GLY A 834 17.69 22.52 -5.29
C GLY A 834 17.92 23.23 -6.61
N LEU A 835 16.90 23.31 -7.47
CA LEU A 835 16.94 23.90 -8.82
C LEU A 835 16.04 25.16 -8.95
N GLU A 836 15.63 25.76 -7.84
CA GLU A 836 14.71 26.90 -7.82
C GLU A 836 15.26 28.12 -8.58
N ASP A 837 16.59 28.26 -8.63
CA ASP A 837 17.29 29.28 -9.41
C ASP A 837 17.05 29.16 -10.93
N LEU A 838 16.67 28.01 -11.44
CA LEU A 838 16.35 27.75 -12.86
C LEU A 838 14.85 27.93 -13.18
N THR A 839 14.05 28.44 -12.23
CA THR A 839 12.60 28.63 -12.45
C THR A 839 12.30 29.67 -13.50
N SER A 840 13.14 30.67 -13.67
CA SER A 840 12.98 31.69 -14.72
C SER A 840 13.15 31.08 -16.12
N GLU A 841 14.17 30.25 -16.34
CA GLU A 841 14.43 29.52 -17.57
C GLU A 841 13.34 28.51 -17.87
N TYR A 842 12.86 27.83 -16.81
CA TYR A 842 11.71 26.92 -16.91
C TYR A 842 10.45 27.65 -17.38
N ASN A 843 10.12 28.81 -16.80
CA ASN A 843 8.96 29.61 -17.20
C ASN A 843 9.07 30.08 -18.64
N ALA A 844 10.25 30.50 -19.09
CA ALA A 844 10.53 30.83 -20.47
C ALA A 844 10.29 29.66 -21.42
N ALA A 845 10.72 28.44 -21.00
CA ALA A 845 10.50 27.20 -21.75
C ALA A 845 9.00 26.88 -21.89
N LEU A 846 8.21 27.03 -20.82
CA LEU A 846 6.76 26.82 -20.87
C LEU A 846 6.06 27.82 -21.81
N GLN A 847 6.54 29.07 -21.87
CA GLN A 847 5.99 30.07 -22.83
C GLN A 847 6.25 29.68 -24.28
N GLU A 848 7.45 29.21 -24.58
CA GLU A 848 7.79 28.72 -25.93
C GLU A 848 6.92 27.50 -26.31
N ILE A 849 6.69 26.57 -25.38
CA ILE A 849 5.80 25.42 -25.58
C ILE A 849 4.37 25.92 -25.81
N LEU A 850 3.86 26.84 -24.98
CA LEU A 850 2.51 27.41 -25.12
C LEU A 850 2.30 28.06 -26.50
N GLN A 851 3.25 28.86 -26.94
CA GLN A 851 3.20 29.49 -28.25
C GLN A 851 3.18 28.46 -29.38
N THR A 852 4.09 27.48 -29.32
CA THR A 852 4.17 26.39 -30.31
C THR A 852 2.88 25.59 -30.38
N MET A 853 2.31 25.23 -29.23
CA MET A 853 1.07 24.43 -29.15
C MET A 853 -0.15 25.24 -29.58
N ASN A 854 -0.21 26.54 -29.23
CA ASN A 854 -1.27 27.42 -29.70
C ASN A 854 -1.26 27.54 -31.22
N LEU A 855 -0.10 27.71 -31.84
CA LEU A 855 0.03 27.74 -33.30
C LEU A 855 -0.38 26.40 -33.91
N SER A 856 0.17 25.30 -33.45
CA SER A 856 -0.14 23.97 -33.96
C SER A 856 -1.63 23.61 -33.81
N THR A 857 -2.25 23.97 -32.69
CA THR A 857 -3.69 23.71 -32.46
C THR A 857 -4.55 24.63 -33.31
N ARG A 858 -4.12 25.88 -33.54
CA ARG A 858 -4.80 26.85 -34.42
C ARG A 858 -4.76 26.36 -35.87
N ASP A 859 -3.59 25.92 -36.31
CA ASP A 859 -3.37 25.52 -37.72
C ASP A 859 -4.18 24.27 -38.10
N GLU A 860 -4.57 23.44 -37.15
CA GLU A 860 -5.44 22.27 -37.34
C GLU A 860 -6.94 22.58 -37.18
N GLN A 861 -7.32 23.78 -36.75
CA GLN A 861 -8.74 24.16 -36.68
C GLN A 861 -9.34 24.33 -38.07
N ALA A 862 -10.46 23.68 -38.30
CA ALA A 862 -11.10 23.69 -39.61
C ALA A 862 -11.47 25.11 -40.10
N GLY A 863 -11.82 26.02 -39.19
CA GLY A 863 -12.09 27.42 -39.49
C GLY A 863 -10.84 28.16 -39.96
N PHE A 864 -9.69 27.94 -39.33
CA PHE A 864 -8.40 28.51 -39.72
C PHE A 864 -7.92 27.94 -41.05
N VAL A 865 -7.95 26.58 -41.19
CA VAL A 865 -7.59 25.92 -42.47
C VAL A 865 -8.46 26.39 -43.60
N PHE A 866 -9.77 26.56 -43.38
CA PHE A 866 -10.68 27.11 -44.38
C PHE A 866 -10.27 28.53 -44.79
N THR A 867 -10.01 29.43 -43.83
CA THR A 867 -9.65 30.82 -44.08
C THR A 867 -8.31 30.93 -44.83
N ALA A 868 -7.29 30.17 -44.39
CA ALA A 868 -5.98 30.11 -45.02
C ALA A 868 -6.09 29.63 -46.48
N THR A 869 -6.82 28.53 -46.71
CA THR A 869 -7.01 27.99 -48.06
C THR A 869 -7.81 28.93 -48.98
N VAL A 870 -8.81 29.64 -48.41
CA VAL A 870 -9.51 30.68 -49.19
C VAL A 870 -8.53 31.79 -49.59
N GLY A 871 -7.64 32.22 -48.67
CA GLY A 871 -6.59 33.20 -48.95
C GLY A 871 -5.66 32.74 -50.10
N GLU A 872 -5.15 31.49 -50.03
CA GLU A 872 -4.35 30.89 -51.11
C GLU A 872 -5.08 30.83 -52.43
N LEU A 873 -6.36 30.45 -52.45
CA LEU A 873 -7.18 30.41 -53.66
C LEU A 873 -7.38 31.79 -54.30
N LEU A 874 -7.47 32.83 -53.45
CA LEU A 874 -7.56 34.23 -53.91
C LEU A 874 -6.21 34.70 -54.43
N GLN A 875 -5.10 34.47 -53.70
CA GLN A 875 -3.74 34.88 -54.10
C GLN A 875 -3.28 34.17 -55.39
N SER A 876 -3.60 32.90 -55.55
CA SER A 876 -3.26 32.15 -56.77
C SER A 876 -4.13 32.49 -57.97
N GLY A 877 -5.14 33.33 -57.83
CA GLY A 877 -6.07 33.69 -58.89
C GLY A 877 -7.03 32.57 -59.32
N GLN A 878 -7.11 31.44 -58.57
CA GLN A 878 -8.05 30.36 -58.87
C GLN A 878 -9.50 30.75 -58.48
N CYS A 879 -9.64 31.60 -57.46
CA CYS A 879 -10.90 32.23 -57.06
C CYS A 879 -10.76 33.76 -57.03
N PHE A 880 -11.88 34.48 -57.10
CA PHE A 880 -11.90 35.89 -56.92
C PHE A 880 -13.12 36.41 -56.16
N LEU A 881 -13.01 37.63 -55.66
CA LEU A 881 -14.10 38.39 -55.06
C LEU A 881 -14.50 39.56 -56.01
N GLU A 882 -15.76 39.65 -56.32
CA GLU A 882 -16.29 40.74 -57.16
C GLU A 882 -16.55 42.00 -56.30
N GLY A 883 -16.32 43.18 -56.84
CA GLY A 883 -16.69 44.43 -56.17
C GLY A 883 -18.19 44.50 -55.86
N TYR A 884 -18.54 44.87 -54.65
CA TYR A 884 -19.93 44.92 -54.19
C TYR A 884 -20.71 45.96 -55.00
N ASN A 885 -21.81 45.49 -55.62
CA ASN A 885 -22.64 46.28 -56.51
C ASN A 885 -21.94 46.87 -57.78
N GLY A 886 -20.97 46.14 -58.32
CA GLY A 886 -20.29 46.47 -59.58
C GLY A 886 -19.21 47.55 -59.43
N ALA A 887 -18.63 47.70 -58.25
CA ALA A 887 -17.62 48.71 -57.95
C ALA A 887 -16.16 48.31 -58.35
N ASP A 888 -15.98 47.28 -59.20
CA ASP A 888 -14.63 46.84 -59.61
C ASP A 888 -14.63 46.41 -61.09
N ASP A 889 -13.81 47.07 -61.92
CA ASP A 889 -13.56 46.75 -63.33
C ASP A 889 -12.27 45.89 -63.52
N THR A 890 -11.91 45.00 -62.52
CA THR A 890 -10.72 44.21 -62.61
C THR A 890 -10.91 43.02 -63.54
N GLU A 891 -10.04 42.85 -64.56
CA GLU A 891 -9.94 41.62 -65.34
C GLU A 891 -9.56 40.45 -64.47
N HIS A 892 -10.40 39.38 -64.40
CA HIS A 892 -10.13 38.14 -63.66
C HIS A 892 -9.50 37.09 -64.57
N PRO A 893 -8.63 36.23 -64.06
CA PRO A 893 -8.03 35.19 -64.86
C PRO A 893 -9.08 34.29 -65.51
N GLU A 894 -8.83 33.87 -66.74
CA GLU A 894 -9.74 32.95 -67.44
C GLU A 894 -9.91 31.64 -66.67
N GLY A 895 -11.15 31.29 -66.35
CA GLY A 895 -11.46 30.09 -65.60
C GLY A 895 -11.56 30.29 -64.07
N ALA A 896 -11.19 31.45 -63.53
CA ALA A 896 -11.33 31.78 -62.11
C ALA A 896 -12.78 31.77 -61.62
N LYS A 897 -13.05 31.32 -60.42
CA LYS A 897 -14.41 31.28 -59.88
C LYS A 897 -14.68 32.35 -58.86
N ARG A 898 -15.79 33.07 -59.07
CA ARG A 898 -16.27 33.99 -58.06
C ARG A 898 -16.79 33.24 -56.84
N ILE A 899 -16.21 33.47 -55.66
CA ILE A 899 -16.60 32.89 -54.39
C ILE A 899 -17.28 33.87 -53.43
N GLY A 900 -17.35 35.15 -53.83
CA GLY A 900 -17.99 36.18 -53.00
C GLY A 900 -17.85 37.60 -53.53
N TRP A 901 -18.03 38.56 -52.66
CA TRP A 901 -17.96 40.02 -52.94
C TRP A 901 -17.12 40.74 -51.87
N VAL A 902 -16.48 41.81 -52.25
CA VAL A 902 -15.68 42.63 -51.35
C VAL A 902 -16.26 44.06 -51.27
N THR A 903 -16.28 44.60 -50.06
CA THR A 903 -16.63 46.02 -49.78
C THR A 903 -15.42 46.68 -49.07
N PRO A 904 -15.43 47.96 -48.85
CA PRO A 904 -14.36 48.62 -48.10
C PRO A 904 -14.11 48.05 -46.70
N ASN A 905 -15.15 47.49 -46.06
CA ASN A 905 -15.09 47.04 -44.67
C ASN A 905 -15.28 45.55 -44.49
N ASN A 906 -15.90 44.83 -45.44
CA ASN A 906 -16.26 43.44 -45.29
C ASN A 906 -16.00 42.59 -46.54
N VAL A 907 -15.86 41.29 -46.37
CA VAL A 907 -15.87 40.29 -47.44
C VAL A 907 -17.09 39.38 -47.22
N TYR A 908 -17.91 39.26 -48.25
CA TYR A 908 -19.11 38.42 -48.24
C TYR A 908 -18.84 37.14 -49.06
N LEU A 909 -18.59 35.99 -48.38
CA LEU A 909 -18.35 34.72 -49.03
C LEU A 909 -19.63 33.91 -49.22
N LEU A 910 -19.78 33.33 -50.38
CA LEU A 910 -20.75 32.26 -50.66
C LEU A 910 -20.24 30.99 -49.99
N GLY A 911 -20.61 30.77 -48.74
CA GLY A 911 -20.01 29.76 -47.84
C GLY A 911 -19.96 28.32 -48.44
N SER A 912 -21.06 27.88 -49.08
CA SER A 912 -21.10 26.55 -49.73
C SER A 912 -20.19 26.46 -50.96
N LEU A 913 -20.10 27.52 -51.75
CA LEU A 913 -19.25 27.55 -52.94
C LEU A 913 -17.77 27.66 -52.55
N ALA A 914 -17.44 28.56 -51.61
CA ALA A 914 -16.09 28.64 -51.07
C ALA A 914 -15.60 27.31 -50.46
N LEU A 915 -16.45 26.65 -49.69
CA LEU A 915 -16.13 25.33 -49.10
C LEU A 915 -15.92 24.24 -50.18
N ALA A 916 -16.70 24.26 -51.25
CA ALA A 916 -16.53 23.34 -52.37
C ALA A 916 -15.18 23.53 -53.07
N GLU A 917 -14.76 24.80 -53.32
CA GLU A 917 -13.45 25.09 -53.95
C GLU A 917 -12.30 24.81 -53.00
N VAL A 918 -12.41 25.10 -51.70
CA VAL A 918 -11.47 24.71 -50.67
C VAL A 918 -11.29 23.19 -50.64
N ASN A 919 -12.36 22.42 -50.65
CA ASN A 919 -12.28 20.96 -50.64
C ASN A 919 -11.65 20.39 -51.92
N LYS A 920 -11.91 20.97 -53.11
CA LYS A 920 -11.24 20.59 -54.34
C LYS A 920 -9.74 20.84 -54.28
N PHE A 921 -9.34 22.01 -53.82
CA PHE A 921 -7.92 22.37 -53.66
C PHE A 921 -7.22 21.45 -52.69
N ARG A 922 -7.84 21.20 -51.55
CA ARG A 922 -7.27 20.28 -50.53
C ARG A 922 -7.15 18.83 -51.02
N ILE A 923 -8.17 18.31 -51.73
CA ILE A 923 -8.08 16.98 -52.33
C ILE A 923 -6.88 16.89 -53.30
N LEU A 924 -6.66 17.95 -54.08
CA LEU A 924 -5.52 18.00 -54.99
C LEU A 924 -4.18 18.06 -54.27
N MET A 925 -4.07 18.86 -53.19
CA MET A 925 -2.82 19.11 -52.48
C MET A 925 -2.53 18.07 -51.38
N THR A 926 -3.55 17.55 -50.68
CA THR A 926 -3.39 16.72 -49.49
C THR A 926 -4.07 15.33 -49.59
N GLY A 927 -4.77 15.07 -50.70
CA GLY A 927 -5.53 13.83 -50.91
C GLY A 927 -6.87 13.73 -50.15
N ALA A 928 -7.26 14.75 -49.35
CA ALA A 928 -8.46 14.68 -48.54
C ALA A 928 -9.17 16.04 -48.37
N PRO A 929 -10.51 16.09 -48.34
CA PRO A 929 -11.27 17.30 -48.02
C PRO A 929 -11.15 17.68 -46.55
N LEU A 930 -11.72 18.83 -46.17
CA LEU A 930 -11.94 19.17 -44.74
C LEU A 930 -12.86 18.14 -44.07
N LYS A 931 -12.45 17.64 -42.93
CA LYS A 931 -13.16 16.56 -42.16
C LYS A 931 -14.39 17.04 -41.40
N TYR A 932 -14.71 18.34 -41.47
CA TYR A 932 -15.77 18.93 -40.67
C TYR A 932 -16.97 19.31 -41.53
N THR A 933 -18.15 19.34 -40.93
CA THR A 933 -19.36 19.84 -41.57
C THR A 933 -19.28 21.36 -41.78
N ALA A 934 -19.97 21.88 -42.76
CA ALA A 934 -20.04 23.34 -43.00
C ALA A 934 -20.49 24.12 -41.73
N GLY A 935 -21.46 23.56 -40.98
CA GLY A 935 -21.91 24.17 -39.72
C GLY A 935 -20.80 24.31 -38.70
N ALA A 936 -20.04 23.23 -38.46
CA ALA A 936 -18.93 23.23 -37.52
C ALA A 936 -17.81 24.21 -37.92
N ILE A 937 -17.51 24.34 -39.22
CA ILE A 937 -16.54 25.31 -39.73
C ILE A 937 -17.05 26.74 -39.49
N TYR A 938 -18.31 27.03 -39.77
CA TYR A 938 -18.90 28.35 -39.58
C TYR A 938 -18.98 28.75 -38.12
N ASP A 939 -19.31 27.84 -37.23
CA ASP A 939 -19.30 28.08 -35.78
C ASP A 939 -17.88 28.39 -35.26
N GLN A 940 -16.85 27.71 -35.75
CA GLN A 940 -15.45 28.01 -35.41
C GLN A 940 -15.04 29.39 -35.92
N LEU A 941 -15.44 29.79 -37.15
CA LEU A 941 -15.16 31.09 -37.71
C LEU A 941 -15.81 32.23 -36.90
N ILE A 942 -16.97 31.98 -36.33
CA ILE A 942 -17.65 32.95 -35.45
C ILE A 942 -16.92 33.03 -34.10
N HIS A 943 -16.58 31.88 -33.49
CA HIS A 943 -15.86 31.85 -32.22
C HIS A 943 -14.49 32.53 -32.32
N SER A 944 -13.80 32.37 -33.42
CA SER A 944 -12.53 33.07 -33.70
C SER A 944 -12.68 34.56 -34.03
N GLY A 945 -13.90 35.06 -34.17
CA GLY A 945 -14.18 36.44 -34.49
C GLY A 945 -13.89 36.81 -35.95
N HIS A 946 -13.63 35.83 -36.81
CA HIS A 946 -13.39 36.04 -38.24
C HIS A 946 -14.68 36.37 -38.99
N VAL A 947 -15.80 35.80 -38.61
CA VAL A 947 -17.12 36.01 -39.20
C VAL A 947 -18.07 36.68 -38.20
N GLN A 948 -18.79 37.67 -38.66
CA GLN A 948 -19.79 38.36 -37.86
C GLN A 948 -21.09 37.55 -37.84
N ARG A 949 -21.61 37.31 -36.66
CA ARG A 949 -22.92 36.63 -36.48
C ARG A 949 -24.05 37.53 -36.93
N ALA A 950 -25.04 36.98 -37.66
CA ALA A 950 -26.23 37.73 -38.02
C ALA A 950 -27.08 38.06 -36.75
N ASN A 951 -27.92 39.10 -36.86
CA ASN A 951 -28.79 39.55 -35.75
C ASN A 951 -29.73 38.48 -35.21
N ASN A 952 -30.05 37.47 -36.00
CA ASN A 952 -30.90 36.32 -35.63
C ASN A 952 -30.08 35.13 -35.05
N GLY A 953 -28.81 35.32 -34.76
CA GLY A 953 -27.91 34.30 -34.21
C GLY A 953 -27.32 33.31 -35.22
N ASN A 954 -27.74 33.35 -36.47
CA ASN A 954 -27.22 32.45 -37.52
C ASN A 954 -25.78 32.78 -37.93
N PRO A 955 -24.97 31.79 -38.38
CA PRO A 955 -23.62 32.03 -38.88
C PRO A 955 -23.57 32.73 -40.23
N THR A 956 -24.66 32.74 -40.97
CA THR A 956 -24.77 33.38 -42.29
C THR A 956 -25.75 34.54 -42.22
N THR A 957 -25.42 35.63 -42.91
CA THR A 957 -26.30 36.80 -43.05
C THR A 957 -26.86 36.88 -44.44
N ILE A 958 -28.02 37.59 -44.61
CA ILE A 958 -28.60 37.83 -45.91
C ILE A 958 -28.27 39.27 -46.29
N VAL A 959 -27.60 39.46 -47.43
CA VAL A 959 -27.29 40.78 -48.02
C VAL A 959 -27.95 40.90 -49.36
N LYS A 960 -28.31 42.16 -49.74
CA LYS A 960 -28.85 42.45 -51.09
C LYS A 960 -27.70 42.79 -52.00
N ILE A 961 -27.44 41.97 -53.02
CA ILE A 961 -26.43 42.18 -54.05
C ILE A 961 -27.14 42.20 -55.38
N ASN A 962 -26.95 43.25 -56.15
CA ASN A 962 -27.62 43.48 -57.46
C ASN A 962 -29.15 43.23 -57.39
N LYS A 963 -29.79 43.75 -56.32
CA LYS A 963 -31.24 43.60 -55.98
C LYS A 963 -31.70 42.21 -55.62
N GLN A 964 -30.81 41.20 -55.58
CA GLN A 964 -31.10 39.83 -55.14
C GLN A 964 -30.66 39.60 -53.68
N ALA A 965 -31.48 38.88 -52.91
CA ALA A 965 -31.14 38.52 -51.59
C ALA A 965 -30.20 37.24 -51.58
N VAL A 966 -28.98 37.39 -51.09
CA VAL A 966 -27.96 36.36 -51.11
C VAL A 966 -27.52 36.03 -49.67
N ARG A 967 -27.43 34.75 -49.32
CA ARG A 967 -26.96 34.30 -48.03
C ARG A 967 -25.44 34.11 -48.05
N VAL A 968 -24.70 34.80 -47.19
CA VAL A 968 -23.25 34.87 -47.18
C VAL A 968 -22.65 34.74 -45.78
N LEU A 969 -21.41 34.34 -45.69
CA LEU A 969 -20.55 34.52 -44.51
C LEU A 969 -19.98 35.93 -44.56
N ASN A 970 -20.10 36.69 -43.48
CA ASN A 970 -19.66 38.09 -43.41
C ASN A 970 -18.32 38.19 -42.65
N PHE A 971 -17.23 38.21 -43.39
CA PHE A 971 -15.87 38.41 -42.85
C PHE A 971 -15.54 39.90 -42.74
N LYS A 972 -14.73 40.25 -41.75
CA LYS A 972 -14.08 41.56 -41.72
C LYS A 972 -13.00 41.60 -42.81
N ARG A 973 -12.88 42.75 -43.51
CA ARG A 973 -11.82 42.92 -44.48
C ARG A 973 -10.45 42.85 -43.79
N GLY A 974 -9.46 42.22 -44.41
CA GLY A 974 -8.17 41.96 -43.82
C GLY A 974 -8.00 40.56 -43.21
N VAL A 975 -9.07 39.91 -42.78
CA VAL A 975 -8.97 38.52 -42.21
C VAL A 975 -8.52 37.52 -43.27
N LEU A 976 -8.84 37.73 -44.54
CA LEU A 976 -8.42 36.89 -45.68
C LEU A 976 -7.15 37.40 -46.37
N GLU A 977 -6.69 38.61 -46.03
CA GLU A 977 -5.49 39.24 -46.57
C GLU A 977 -4.27 39.06 -45.66
N HIS A 978 -4.51 38.84 -44.33
CA HIS A 978 -3.49 38.75 -43.29
C HIS A 978 -3.68 37.46 -42.43
N TYR A 979 -3.91 36.32 -43.10
CA TYR A 979 -4.20 35.06 -42.34
C TYR A 979 -2.98 34.51 -41.57
N ASP A 980 -1.77 34.98 -41.86
CA ASP A 980 -0.54 34.56 -41.15
C ASP A 980 -0.25 35.39 -39.88
N GLU A 981 -0.92 36.53 -39.69
CA GLU A 981 -0.73 37.35 -38.49
C GLU A 981 -1.52 36.79 -37.31
N ALA A 982 -0.80 36.28 -36.32
CA ALA A 982 -1.39 35.91 -35.03
C ALA A 982 -2.06 37.13 -34.38
N PRO A 983 -3.26 37.02 -33.78
CA PRO A 983 -3.83 38.10 -33.01
C PRO A 983 -2.83 38.49 -31.91
N ALA A 984 -2.43 39.78 -31.90
CA ALA A 984 -1.47 40.32 -30.95
C ALA A 984 -2.04 40.36 -29.54
N ASN A 985 -2.02 39.22 -28.86
CA ASN A 985 -2.20 39.11 -27.44
C ASN A 985 -1.12 38.15 -26.91
N SER A 986 0.15 38.57 -26.99
CA SER A 986 1.23 37.98 -26.23
C SER A 986 1.01 38.28 -24.75
N ILE A 987 0.58 37.31 -24.00
CA ILE A 987 0.54 37.42 -22.54
C ILE A 987 1.96 37.28 -22.04
N LYS A 988 2.51 38.32 -21.48
CA LYS A 988 3.68 38.26 -20.63
C LYS A 988 3.24 37.54 -19.34
N LEU A 989 3.85 36.41 -19.02
CA LEU A 989 3.83 35.91 -17.65
C LEU A 989 4.51 36.95 -16.78
N ASP A 990 3.77 37.50 -15.83
CA ASP A 990 4.37 38.37 -14.81
C ASP A 990 5.41 37.54 -14.08
N SER A 991 6.63 38.02 -14.06
CA SER A 991 7.76 37.43 -13.33
C SER A 991 7.64 37.54 -11.80
N GLY A 992 6.44 37.75 -11.30
CA GLY A 992 6.12 37.97 -9.90
C GLY A 992 5.62 36.68 -9.20
N ILE A 993 6.43 35.58 -9.14
CA ILE A 993 6.31 34.66 -8.01
C ILE A 993 7.26 35.18 -6.94
N VAL A 994 6.82 36.21 -6.24
CA VAL A 994 7.44 36.64 -4.98
C VAL A 994 7.08 35.60 -3.94
N ARG A 995 8.09 34.99 -3.33
CA ARG A 995 7.96 34.29 -2.07
C ARG A 995 7.32 35.22 -1.05
N ASP A 996 6.15 34.90 -0.56
CA ASP A 996 5.67 35.44 0.69
C ASP A 996 6.60 34.96 1.81
N GLN A 997 7.52 35.85 2.19
CA GLN A 997 8.18 35.79 3.48
C GLN A 997 7.09 36.04 4.54
N GLN A 998 6.90 35.10 5.42
CA GLN A 998 6.14 35.27 6.64
C GLN A 998 6.80 36.39 7.45
N GLU A 999 6.24 37.57 7.40
CA GLU A 999 6.32 38.54 8.49
C GLU A 999 4.98 38.57 9.20
N GLY A 1000 5.01 38.16 10.45
CA GLY A 1000 3.87 38.18 11.31
C GLY A 1000 3.38 39.62 11.58
N THR A 1001 2.09 39.82 11.51
CA THR A 1001 1.35 40.72 12.34
C THR A 1001 -0.08 40.23 12.54
N GLU A 1002 -0.42 40.12 13.80
CA GLU A 1002 -1.77 39.98 14.33
C GLU A 1002 -2.76 40.99 13.70
N LYS A 1003 -3.97 40.58 13.43
CA LYS A 1003 -5.22 41.07 13.99
C LYS A 1003 -6.48 40.46 13.40
N ASN A 1004 -7.19 39.82 14.30
CA ASN A 1004 -8.64 39.89 14.57
C ASN A 1004 -9.63 40.09 13.39
N ASP A 1005 -10.56 39.18 13.45
CA ASP A 1005 -12.02 39.33 13.42
C ASP A 1005 -12.78 38.95 12.14
N LEU A 1006 -13.63 37.98 12.41
CA LEU A 1006 -15.03 37.81 11.97
C LEU A 1006 -15.36 37.17 10.60
N TRP A 1007 -16.02 36.08 10.80
CA TRP A 1007 -17.00 35.29 10.04
C TRP A 1007 -16.50 34.10 9.31
#